data_5d89ab6ea9fa14b77ffe0950ac9514f9
#
_entry.id   5d89ab6ea9fa14b77ffe0950ac9514f9
#
_cell.length_a   1.000
_cell.length_b   1.000
_cell.length_c   1.000
_cell.angle_alpha   90.00
_cell.angle_beta   90.00
_cell.angle_gamma   90.00
#
_symmetry.space_group_name_H-M   'P 1'
#
loop_
_entity.id
_entity.type
_entity.pdbx_description
1 polymer ?
#
loop_
_entity_poly.entity_id
_entity_poly.type
_entity_poly.pdbx_seq_one_letter_code
_entity_poly.pdbx_strand_id
1 'polypeptide(L)'
;MTLRDEARTILRDLTGVPGADFRDGQFEAIEALVADRRRALVVQRTGWGKSAVYFVSCLLRRRQGAGATVIVSPLLALMRDQLAAAERAGIRAAAINSANVTEWDETIAAVHAGDVDLLLISPERLTNPRFRETVLPSLIADLGLLVIDEAHCISDWGHDLRPDYRRIRDLIARLPDGVPTLATTATANSRVITDVAEQLGVRLQPGAAPVSSTVSAPSVSAPSMPAPSVPGSSVSSDDVFVVRGPLARDSLRLGVLQLPTSRHRLGWLLAHLDDLPGSGIIYALTVSAAEDTARLLAAHGHRVRAYTGRTDPAEREAAEQALKTNAVKALVATSALGMGFDKPDLGFVVHLGAPSSPVAYYQQVGRAGRAVETADVLMLPGPEDRDIWQYFASASMPSQAKASAVLSALAEAGRPLSVAALEARVDIRRTPLELLLKVLAVDGAAEKVDRGWTTTGVPWTYDAERYGRIAAARAAEQQAMLEYERGGTCRMEFLTDQLDDPQARPCGRCDVCLAGAGEQPWYPADVPEAFLQVAGAQLDHVGVPIEARRQWPSGMDRLGVAVKGRIPADEAVEEGRAVARLTDLGHGRALRDLFAPDTDGHPVDRPLPAVLAQACIRVLAGWDWAVRPAGVIGVGTLGRPRLVASTVSGLAQVGRLTDLGLLPLRPGAGPTTAGNSAFRLASLWDRWEVPDELAERLTGLDGPVLLVDDLVDSRWTMAVAGRLLRRAGAPAVLPLALGIAG
;
A
#
# COMPACT_ATOMS: atom_id res chain seq x y z
N MET A 1 11.58 -47.15 -0.73
CA MET A 1 10.54 -46.13 -0.63
C MET A 1 10.79 -45.13 -1.75
N THR A 2 9.78 -44.82 -2.55
CA THR A 2 9.93 -43.86 -3.65
C THR A 2 9.99 -42.44 -3.09
N LEU A 3 10.54 -41.49 -3.84
CA LEU A 3 10.52 -40.07 -3.46
C LEU A 3 9.09 -39.61 -3.13
N ARG A 4 8.12 -40.04 -3.90
CA ARG A 4 6.70 -39.72 -3.67
C ARG A 4 6.16 -40.26 -2.35
N ASP A 5 6.55 -41.48 -1.97
CA ASP A 5 6.11 -42.09 -0.71
C ASP A 5 6.72 -41.35 0.50
N GLU A 6 7.99 -40.96 0.39
CA GLU A 6 8.66 -40.20 1.41
C GLU A 6 8.07 -38.78 1.54
N ALA A 7 7.85 -38.07 0.44
CA ALA A 7 7.22 -36.80 0.38
C ALA A 7 5.79 -36.83 0.96
N ARG A 8 5.01 -37.87 0.64
CA ARG A 8 3.65 -38.08 1.17
C ARG A 8 3.66 -38.30 2.69
N THR A 9 4.63 -39.00 3.22
CA THR A 9 4.79 -39.21 4.66
C THR A 9 5.00 -37.85 5.33
N ILE A 10 5.94 -37.05 4.82
CA ILE A 10 6.20 -35.70 5.32
C ILE A 10 4.92 -34.84 5.23
N LEU A 11 4.19 -34.87 4.11
CA LEU A 11 2.95 -34.09 3.97
C LEU A 11 1.90 -34.45 5.03
N ARG A 12 1.76 -35.73 5.37
CA ARG A 12 0.84 -36.22 6.41
C ARG A 12 1.26 -35.73 7.79
N ASP A 13 2.55 -35.76 8.09
CA ASP A 13 3.10 -35.24 9.34
C ASP A 13 2.87 -33.71 9.44
N LEU A 14 3.13 -32.96 8.34
CA LEU A 14 2.91 -31.53 8.27
C LEU A 14 1.45 -31.10 8.47
N THR A 15 0.54 -31.86 7.92
CA THR A 15 -0.92 -31.55 7.94
C THR A 15 -1.64 -32.11 9.15
N GLY A 16 -1.05 -33.11 9.84
CA GLY A 16 -1.70 -33.87 10.88
C GLY A 16 -2.87 -34.72 10.36
N VAL A 17 -2.99 -34.92 9.04
CA VAL A 17 -4.08 -35.67 8.39
C VAL A 17 -3.54 -36.99 7.84
N PRO A 18 -3.86 -38.14 8.43
CA PRO A 18 -3.31 -39.46 8.00
C PRO A 18 -3.60 -39.84 6.56
N GLY A 19 -4.70 -39.32 6.00
CA GLY A 19 -5.12 -39.57 4.61
C GLY A 19 -4.67 -38.50 3.62
N ALA A 20 -3.85 -37.47 4.03
CA ALA A 20 -3.44 -36.41 3.15
C ALA A 20 -2.65 -36.96 1.94
N ASP A 21 -2.96 -36.40 0.78
CA ASP A 21 -2.23 -36.63 -0.46
C ASP A 21 -2.02 -35.30 -1.20
N PHE A 22 -1.11 -35.31 -2.16
CA PHE A 22 -0.78 -34.11 -2.94
C PHE A 22 -1.94 -33.72 -3.85
N ARG A 23 -2.14 -32.42 -3.97
CA ARG A 23 -2.98 -31.82 -5.01
C ARG A 23 -2.22 -31.82 -6.32
N ASP A 24 -2.95 -31.75 -7.44
CA ASP A 24 -2.38 -31.68 -8.77
C ASP A 24 -1.28 -30.63 -8.89
N GLY A 25 -0.11 -31.02 -9.37
CA GLY A 25 1.07 -30.19 -9.54
C GLY A 25 1.95 -30.01 -8.29
N GLN A 26 1.51 -30.39 -7.08
CA GLN A 26 2.33 -30.24 -5.86
C GLN A 26 3.54 -31.19 -5.87
N PHE A 27 3.30 -32.49 -6.14
CA PHE A 27 4.39 -33.43 -6.15
C PHE A 27 5.35 -33.20 -7.32
N GLU A 28 4.84 -32.86 -8.49
CA GLU A 28 5.62 -32.57 -9.69
C GLU A 28 6.58 -31.36 -9.43
N ALA A 29 6.10 -30.34 -8.70
CA ALA A 29 6.95 -29.23 -8.27
C ALA A 29 8.02 -29.68 -7.25
N ILE A 30 7.67 -30.54 -6.30
CA ILE A 30 8.63 -31.11 -5.33
C ILE A 30 9.68 -31.97 -6.05
N GLU A 31 9.27 -32.80 -7.00
CA GLU A 31 10.18 -33.64 -7.77
C GLU A 31 11.16 -32.83 -8.60
N ALA A 32 10.68 -31.78 -9.28
CA ALA A 32 11.53 -30.83 -10.03
C ALA A 32 12.58 -30.17 -9.14
N LEU A 33 12.23 -29.80 -7.89
CA LEU A 33 13.15 -29.17 -6.94
C LEU A 33 14.13 -30.16 -6.29
N VAL A 34 13.65 -31.34 -5.91
CA VAL A 34 14.41 -32.27 -5.05
C VAL A 34 15.22 -33.27 -5.87
N ALA A 35 14.59 -33.88 -6.89
CA ALA A 35 15.25 -34.88 -7.76
C ALA A 35 16.04 -34.20 -8.88
N ASP A 36 15.37 -33.30 -9.64
CA ASP A 36 15.95 -32.69 -10.83
C ASP A 36 16.80 -31.45 -10.53
N ARG A 37 16.69 -30.87 -9.33
CA ARG A 37 17.36 -29.64 -8.88
C ARG A 37 17.13 -28.48 -9.84
N ARG A 38 15.89 -28.37 -10.37
CA ARG A 38 15.51 -27.36 -11.33
C ARG A 38 15.00 -26.08 -10.63
N ARG A 39 14.87 -25.02 -11.41
CA ARG A 39 14.11 -23.82 -11.04
C ARG A 39 12.64 -24.08 -11.33
N ALA A 40 11.75 -23.71 -10.40
CA ALA A 40 10.31 -23.91 -10.52
C ALA A 40 9.54 -22.63 -10.23
N LEU A 41 8.46 -22.40 -10.98
CA LEU A 41 7.49 -21.34 -10.77
C LEU A 41 6.11 -21.93 -10.53
N VAL A 42 5.53 -21.72 -9.37
CA VAL A 42 4.21 -22.19 -8.99
C VAL A 42 3.22 -21.03 -8.96
N VAL A 43 2.32 -20.98 -9.93
CA VAL A 43 1.23 -20.00 -10.04
C VAL A 43 -0.06 -20.67 -9.66
N GLN A 44 -0.49 -20.49 -8.41
CA GLN A 44 -1.64 -21.18 -7.85
C GLN A 44 -2.41 -20.29 -6.89
N ARG A 45 -3.75 -20.39 -6.91
CA ARG A 45 -4.62 -19.64 -6.00
C ARG A 45 -4.20 -19.77 -4.52
N THR A 46 -4.54 -18.77 -3.73
CA THR A 46 -4.37 -18.86 -2.27
C THR A 46 -5.16 -20.06 -1.71
N GLY A 47 -4.60 -20.76 -0.71
CA GLY A 47 -5.21 -21.97 -0.14
C GLY A 47 -4.97 -23.28 -0.94
N TRP A 48 -4.25 -23.24 -2.08
CA TRP A 48 -3.85 -24.46 -2.79
C TRP A 48 -2.78 -25.26 -2.04
N GLY A 49 -2.04 -24.64 -1.16
CA GLY A 49 -0.99 -25.29 -0.37
C GLY A 49 0.41 -25.10 -0.94
N LYS A 50 0.72 -23.92 -1.48
CA LYS A 50 2.07 -23.56 -1.93
C LYS A 50 3.14 -23.79 -0.85
N SER A 51 2.81 -23.55 0.41
CA SER A 51 3.69 -23.79 1.55
C SER A 51 4.06 -25.26 1.75
N ALA A 52 3.17 -26.19 1.44
CA ALA A 52 3.49 -27.61 1.50
C ALA A 52 4.62 -27.98 0.51
N VAL A 53 4.65 -27.36 -0.67
CA VAL A 53 5.71 -27.60 -1.64
C VAL A 53 7.08 -27.27 -1.08
N TYR A 54 7.26 -26.06 -0.50
CA TYR A 54 8.58 -25.69 0.00
C TYR A 54 8.92 -26.33 1.35
N PHE A 55 7.98 -26.63 2.24
CA PHE A 55 8.24 -27.33 3.49
C PHE A 55 8.65 -28.79 3.24
N VAL A 56 7.92 -29.50 2.38
CA VAL A 56 8.28 -30.89 2.00
C VAL A 56 9.64 -30.91 1.31
N SER A 57 9.88 -29.99 0.36
CA SER A 57 11.16 -29.90 -0.35
C SER A 57 12.31 -29.57 0.61
N CYS A 58 12.10 -28.68 1.58
CA CYS A 58 13.06 -28.35 2.64
C CYS A 58 13.51 -29.60 3.40
N LEU A 59 12.56 -30.37 3.94
CA LEU A 59 12.86 -31.57 4.72
C LEU A 59 13.51 -32.67 3.88
N LEU A 60 13.08 -32.88 2.64
CA LEU A 60 13.70 -33.82 1.74
C LEU A 60 15.14 -33.44 1.40
N ARG A 61 15.39 -32.15 1.11
CA ARG A 61 16.73 -31.64 0.82
C ARG A 61 17.66 -31.76 2.04
N ARG A 62 17.16 -31.48 3.26
CA ARG A 62 17.90 -31.69 4.51
C ARG A 62 18.26 -33.17 4.70
N ARG A 63 17.36 -34.11 4.43
CA ARG A 63 17.64 -35.55 4.49
C ARG A 63 18.70 -36.00 3.48
N GLN A 64 18.81 -35.29 2.34
CA GLN A 64 19.87 -35.50 1.33
C GLN A 64 21.22 -34.86 1.73
N GLY A 65 21.32 -34.24 2.90
CA GLY A 65 22.54 -33.58 3.37
C GLY A 65 22.75 -32.16 2.83
N ALA A 66 21.74 -31.56 2.20
CA ALA A 66 21.82 -30.17 1.75
C ALA A 66 21.72 -29.19 2.92
N GLY A 67 22.23 -27.98 2.75
CA GLY A 67 22.14 -26.91 3.72
C GLY A 67 20.72 -26.38 3.95
N ALA A 68 20.60 -25.28 4.67
CA ALA A 68 19.31 -24.69 5.02
C ALA A 68 18.53 -24.21 3.77
N THR A 69 17.20 -24.20 3.87
CA THR A 69 16.33 -23.53 2.93
C THR A 69 16.20 -22.05 3.29
N VAL A 70 16.36 -21.15 2.33
CA VAL A 70 16.10 -19.72 2.52
C VAL A 70 14.81 -19.33 1.82
N ILE A 71 13.90 -18.69 2.56
CA ILE A 71 12.68 -18.10 2.02
C ILE A 71 12.80 -16.58 2.05
N VAL A 72 12.71 -15.94 0.89
CA VAL A 72 12.55 -14.49 0.79
C VAL A 72 11.06 -14.18 0.78
N SER A 73 10.57 -13.50 1.84
CA SER A 73 9.15 -13.21 2.05
C SER A 73 8.93 -11.72 2.29
N PRO A 74 7.92 -11.08 1.64
CA PRO A 74 7.81 -9.62 1.61
C PRO A 74 7.29 -8.95 2.88
N LEU A 75 6.70 -9.70 3.80
CA LEU A 75 5.95 -9.14 4.92
C LEU A 75 6.25 -9.85 6.24
N LEU A 76 6.47 -9.07 7.30
CA LEU A 76 6.72 -9.58 8.65
C LEU A 76 5.57 -10.44 9.19
N ALA A 77 4.32 -10.07 8.91
CA ALA A 77 3.15 -10.85 9.32
C ALA A 77 3.14 -12.23 8.66
N LEU A 78 3.42 -12.30 7.34
CA LEU A 78 3.54 -13.56 6.60
C LEU A 78 4.69 -14.41 7.15
N MET A 79 5.83 -13.80 7.45
CA MET A 79 6.97 -14.52 8.03
C MET A 79 6.61 -15.13 9.40
N ARG A 80 5.85 -14.42 10.26
CA ARG A 80 5.37 -14.96 11.55
C ARG A 80 4.46 -16.17 11.36
N ASP A 81 3.49 -16.08 10.45
CA ASP A 81 2.57 -17.18 10.18
C ASP A 81 3.31 -18.39 9.55
N GLN A 82 4.33 -18.13 8.70
CA GLN A 82 5.20 -19.17 8.13
C GLN A 82 6.09 -19.83 9.20
N LEU A 83 6.68 -19.06 10.13
CA LEU A 83 7.42 -19.59 11.27
C LEU A 83 6.56 -20.51 12.12
N ALA A 84 5.39 -20.03 12.55
CA ALA A 84 4.47 -20.82 13.34
C ALA A 84 3.97 -22.08 12.60
N ALA A 85 3.83 -22.04 11.28
CA ALA A 85 3.50 -23.20 10.47
C ALA A 85 4.67 -24.18 10.38
N ALA A 86 5.90 -23.70 10.21
CA ALA A 86 7.11 -24.51 10.18
C ALA A 86 7.35 -25.23 11.53
N GLU A 87 7.20 -24.51 12.65
CA GLU A 87 7.31 -25.08 14.01
C GLU A 87 6.31 -26.21 14.26
N ARG A 88 5.04 -25.98 13.90
CA ARG A 88 4.00 -27.04 13.99
C ARG A 88 4.35 -28.26 13.12
N ALA A 89 5.07 -28.03 12.06
CA ALA A 89 5.54 -29.06 11.13
C ALA A 89 6.85 -29.76 11.61
N GLY A 90 7.38 -29.39 12.76
CA GLY A 90 8.65 -29.92 13.28
C GLY A 90 9.89 -29.43 12.53
N ILE A 91 9.78 -28.34 11.74
CA ILE A 91 10.90 -27.71 11.04
C ILE A 91 11.54 -26.67 11.96
N ARG A 92 12.86 -26.75 12.14
CA ARG A 92 13.62 -25.77 12.91
C ARG A 92 13.77 -24.52 12.07
N ALA A 93 12.90 -23.53 12.29
CA ALA A 93 12.82 -22.32 11.51
C ALA A 93 13.30 -21.10 12.29
N ALA A 94 13.94 -20.15 11.60
CA ALA A 94 14.36 -18.87 12.14
C ALA A 94 14.07 -17.75 11.15
N ALA A 95 14.11 -16.48 11.62
CA ALA A 95 13.91 -15.33 10.75
C ALA A 95 14.93 -14.24 11.00
N ILE A 96 15.31 -13.54 9.92
CA ILE A 96 16.12 -12.32 9.96
C ILE A 96 15.33 -11.18 9.33
N ASN A 97 14.92 -10.21 10.17
CA ASN A 97 14.11 -9.07 9.74
C ASN A 97 14.48 -7.79 10.51
N SER A 98 13.73 -6.71 10.33
CA SER A 98 14.01 -5.43 11.00
C SER A 98 13.67 -5.39 12.49
N ALA A 99 12.84 -6.31 12.97
CA ALA A 99 12.39 -6.32 14.34
C ALA A 99 13.37 -7.05 15.29
N ASN A 100 14.22 -7.96 14.76
CA ASN A 100 15.13 -8.80 15.55
C ASN A 100 16.63 -8.60 15.24
N VAL A 101 17.05 -7.38 14.96
CA VAL A 101 18.43 -7.05 14.56
C VAL A 101 19.49 -7.51 15.57
N THR A 102 19.17 -7.53 16.86
CA THR A 102 20.05 -7.95 17.95
C THR A 102 20.29 -9.46 17.99
N GLU A 103 19.43 -10.25 17.36
CA GLU A 103 19.48 -11.73 17.37
C GLU A 103 20.13 -12.31 16.10
N TRP A 104 20.55 -11.46 15.14
CA TRP A 104 21.06 -11.94 13.86
C TRP A 104 22.30 -12.82 13.97
N ASP A 105 23.24 -12.42 14.83
CA ASP A 105 24.50 -13.16 14.97
C ASP A 105 24.27 -14.57 15.53
N GLU A 106 23.35 -14.70 16.49
CA GLU A 106 22.95 -15.99 17.06
C GLU A 106 22.22 -16.86 16.01
N THR A 107 21.28 -16.24 15.26
CA THR A 107 20.57 -16.93 14.18
C THR A 107 21.52 -17.44 13.10
N ILE A 108 22.50 -16.62 12.70
CA ILE A 108 23.49 -16.99 11.69
C ILE A 108 24.40 -18.12 12.20
N ALA A 109 24.84 -18.04 13.46
CA ALA A 109 25.64 -19.10 14.08
C ALA A 109 24.87 -20.44 14.11
N ALA A 110 23.57 -20.40 14.42
CA ALA A 110 22.71 -21.59 14.42
C ALA A 110 22.50 -22.16 12.99
N VAL A 111 22.41 -21.31 11.97
CA VAL A 111 22.36 -21.75 10.56
C VAL A 111 23.66 -22.49 10.18
N HIS A 112 24.83 -21.93 10.53
CA HIS A 112 26.12 -22.56 10.24
C HIS A 112 26.36 -23.85 11.04
N ALA A 113 25.81 -23.94 12.25
CA ALA A 113 25.88 -25.17 13.05
C ALA A 113 24.94 -26.28 12.48
N GLY A 114 24.07 -25.97 11.52
CA GLY A 114 23.08 -26.90 10.97
C GLY A 114 21.86 -27.08 11.86
N ASP A 115 21.66 -26.19 12.86
CA ASP A 115 20.54 -26.22 13.78
C ASP A 115 19.27 -25.57 13.23
N VAL A 116 19.36 -24.89 12.08
CA VAL A 116 18.24 -24.28 11.36
C VAL A 116 18.05 -24.98 10.04
N ASP A 117 16.81 -25.46 9.78
CA ASP A 117 16.43 -26.09 8.52
C ASP A 117 15.90 -25.07 7.52
N LEU A 118 15.26 -24.01 8.03
CA LEU A 118 14.57 -23.00 7.24
C LEU A 118 14.80 -21.60 7.80
N LEU A 119 15.36 -20.71 6.97
CA LEU A 119 15.60 -19.30 7.32
C LEU A 119 14.69 -18.39 6.48
N LEU A 120 13.87 -17.60 7.15
CA LEU A 120 13.08 -16.55 6.51
C LEU A 120 13.84 -15.23 6.53
N ILE A 121 13.92 -14.56 5.39
CA ILE A 121 14.52 -13.24 5.27
C ILE A 121 13.55 -12.26 4.58
N SER A 122 13.54 -11.00 5.04
CA SER A 122 12.82 -9.96 4.30
C SER A 122 13.71 -9.39 3.18
N PRO A 123 13.14 -9.01 2.01
CA PRO A 123 13.94 -8.55 0.86
C PRO A 123 14.77 -7.30 1.16
N GLU A 124 14.36 -6.47 2.13
CA GLU A 124 15.13 -5.30 2.58
C GLU A 124 16.49 -5.69 3.19
N ARG A 125 16.67 -6.96 3.61
CA ARG A 125 17.97 -7.45 4.09
C ARG A 125 18.99 -7.53 2.98
N LEU A 126 18.57 -7.82 1.77
CA LEU A 126 19.46 -7.86 0.59
C LEU A 126 20.06 -6.48 0.24
N THR A 127 19.45 -5.39 0.72
CA THR A 127 19.97 -4.03 0.59
C THR A 127 20.79 -3.57 1.82
N ASN A 128 20.80 -4.35 2.90
CA ASN A 128 21.60 -4.03 4.09
C ASN A 128 23.08 -4.37 3.85
N PRO A 129 24.03 -3.42 3.98
CA PRO A 129 25.45 -3.65 3.70
C PRO A 129 26.04 -4.79 4.54
N ARG A 130 25.82 -4.78 5.86
CA ARG A 130 26.32 -5.82 6.76
C ARG A 130 25.81 -7.20 6.36
N PHE A 131 24.51 -7.34 6.10
CA PHE A 131 23.94 -8.62 5.68
C PHE A 131 24.55 -9.11 4.37
N ARG A 132 24.66 -8.22 3.38
CA ARG A 132 25.15 -8.52 2.04
C ARG A 132 26.63 -8.92 2.01
N GLU A 133 27.45 -8.27 2.84
CA GLU A 133 28.91 -8.44 2.81
C GLU A 133 29.42 -9.53 3.75
N THR A 134 28.74 -9.71 4.91
CA THR A 134 29.22 -10.65 5.94
C THR A 134 28.39 -11.92 6.04
N VAL A 135 27.07 -11.85 5.83
CA VAL A 135 26.15 -12.97 6.04
C VAL A 135 25.83 -13.72 4.76
N LEU A 136 25.48 -12.97 3.72
CA LEU A 136 24.95 -13.55 2.48
C LEU A 136 25.95 -14.50 1.79
N PRO A 137 27.27 -14.22 1.68
CA PRO A 137 28.20 -15.11 1.03
C PRO A 137 28.29 -16.50 1.67
N SER A 138 28.34 -16.56 3.00
CA SER A 138 28.39 -17.82 3.74
C SER A 138 27.07 -18.59 3.67
N LEU A 139 25.94 -17.86 3.72
CA LEU A 139 24.61 -18.44 3.58
C LEU A 139 24.38 -19.08 2.20
N ILE A 140 24.86 -18.44 1.13
CA ILE A 140 24.73 -18.94 -0.25
C ILE A 140 25.62 -20.19 -0.47
N ALA A 141 26.80 -20.22 0.11
CA ALA A 141 27.79 -21.30 -0.12
C ALA A 141 27.25 -22.69 0.24
N ASP A 142 26.36 -22.79 1.24
CA ASP A 142 25.75 -24.04 1.70
C ASP A 142 24.22 -24.04 1.58
N LEU A 143 23.67 -23.35 0.59
CA LEU A 143 22.23 -23.22 0.41
C LEU A 143 21.60 -24.48 -0.15
N GLY A 144 20.62 -25.06 0.55
CA GLY A 144 19.90 -26.24 0.11
C GLY A 144 18.79 -25.98 -0.92
N LEU A 145 18.07 -24.87 -0.74
CA LEU A 145 16.94 -24.43 -1.57
C LEU A 145 16.69 -22.94 -1.38
N LEU A 146 16.49 -22.21 -2.47
CA LEU A 146 16.00 -20.83 -2.41
C LEU A 146 14.49 -20.82 -2.72
N VAL A 147 13.70 -20.15 -1.88
CA VAL A 147 12.28 -19.91 -2.11
C VAL A 147 12.02 -18.42 -2.18
N ILE A 148 11.31 -17.99 -3.20
CA ILE A 148 10.86 -16.63 -3.40
C ILE A 148 9.34 -16.63 -3.31
N ASP A 149 8.83 -16.21 -2.17
CA ASP A 149 7.39 -16.12 -1.97
C ASP A 149 6.86 -14.79 -2.47
N GLU A 150 5.60 -14.78 -2.95
CA GLU A 150 4.97 -13.65 -3.63
C GLU A 150 5.83 -13.09 -4.78
N ALA A 151 6.32 -13.98 -5.63
CA ALA A 151 7.28 -13.68 -6.69
C ALA A 151 6.79 -12.62 -7.70
N HIS A 152 5.48 -12.33 -7.77
CA HIS A 152 4.98 -11.22 -8.57
C HIS A 152 5.57 -9.85 -8.15
N CYS A 153 6.08 -9.73 -6.92
CA CYS A 153 6.78 -8.52 -6.45
C CYS A 153 8.15 -8.30 -7.12
N ILE A 154 8.73 -9.31 -7.78
CA ILE A 154 9.99 -9.17 -8.52
C ILE A 154 9.75 -8.47 -9.86
N SER A 155 8.57 -8.67 -10.43
CA SER A 155 8.21 -8.15 -11.73
C SER A 155 8.07 -6.62 -11.70
N ASP A 156 8.62 -5.96 -12.71
CA ASP A 156 8.40 -4.54 -12.95
C ASP A 156 6.93 -4.20 -13.27
N TRP A 157 6.15 -5.21 -13.65
CA TRP A 157 4.72 -5.13 -13.96
C TRP A 157 3.82 -5.33 -12.74
N GLY A 158 4.40 -5.67 -11.57
CA GLY A 158 3.64 -5.80 -10.34
C GLY A 158 3.03 -4.46 -9.91
N HIS A 159 1.78 -4.49 -9.46
CA HIS A 159 1.09 -3.30 -8.91
C HIS A 159 1.79 -2.72 -7.66
N ASP A 160 2.68 -3.49 -7.03
CA ASP A 160 3.45 -3.10 -5.84
C ASP A 160 4.95 -3.03 -6.19
N LEU A 161 5.40 -1.88 -6.70
CA LEU A 161 6.80 -1.65 -7.04
C LEU A 161 7.68 -1.68 -5.79
N ARG A 162 8.38 -2.79 -5.57
CA ARG A 162 9.33 -2.98 -4.48
C ARG A 162 10.77 -3.11 -5.00
N PRO A 163 11.54 -2.03 -5.04
CA PRO A 163 12.91 -2.07 -5.56
C PRO A 163 13.78 -3.14 -4.89
N ASP A 164 13.56 -3.40 -3.60
CA ASP A 164 14.32 -4.39 -2.84
C ASP A 164 14.22 -5.82 -3.43
N TYR A 165 13.10 -6.16 -4.11
CA TYR A 165 12.91 -7.45 -4.78
C TYR A 165 13.79 -7.65 -6.01
N ARG A 166 14.18 -6.58 -6.70
CA ARG A 166 15.09 -6.68 -7.85
C ARG A 166 16.47 -7.20 -7.46
N ARG A 167 16.88 -7.05 -6.19
CA ARG A 167 18.12 -7.64 -5.64
C ARG A 167 18.08 -9.16 -5.56
N ILE A 168 16.91 -9.77 -5.64
CA ILE A 168 16.78 -11.23 -5.70
C ILE A 168 17.43 -11.78 -6.96
N ARG A 169 17.39 -11.05 -8.08
CA ARG A 169 18.12 -11.42 -9.29
C ARG A 169 19.62 -11.54 -9.04
N ASP A 170 20.22 -10.55 -8.34
CA ASP A 170 21.63 -10.56 -7.98
C ASP A 170 21.97 -11.75 -7.06
N LEU A 171 21.03 -12.10 -6.16
CA LEU A 171 21.13 -13.28 -5.29
C LEU A 171 21.14 -14.55 -6.13
N ILE A 172 20.19 -14.71 -7.05
CA ILE A 172 20.07 -15.90 -7.90
C ILE A 172 21.32 -16.07 -8.78
N ALA A 173 21.86 -14.97 -9.31
CA ALA A 173 23.08 -15.00 -10.13
C ALA A 173 24.35 -15.44 -9.37
N ARG A 174 24.31 -15.39 -8.03
CA ARG A 174 25.43 -15.83 -7.15
C ARG A 174 25.25 -17.24 -6.59
N LEU A 175 24.11 -17.89 -6.85
CA LEU A 175 23.89 -19.25 -6.36
C LEU A 175 24.89 -20.23 -6.98
N PRO A 176 25.40 -21.18 -6.20
CA PRO A 176 26.15 -22.30 -6.76
C PRO A 176 25.30 -23.10 -7.78
N ASP A 177 25.98 -23.70 -8.75
CA ASP A 177 25.31 -24.57 -9.71
C ASP A 177 24.56 -25.71 -9.03
N GLY A 178 23.35 -25.98 -9.47
CA GLY A 178 22.50 -27.06 -8.95
C GLY A 178 21.76 -26.74 -7.65
N VAL A 179 21.75 -25.51 -7.18
CA VAL A 179 20.85 -25.06 -6.10
C VAL A 179 19.45 -24.83 -6.70
N PRO A 180 18.42 -25.62 -6.31
CA PRO A 180 17.08 -25.43 -6.80
C PRO A 180 16.49 -24.11 -6.30
N THR A 181 15.64 -23.50 -7.11
CA THR A 181 14.97 -22.25 -6.76
C THR A 181 13.47 -22.38 -7.04
N LEU A 182 12.65 -22.08 -6.05
CA LEU A 182 11.20 -22.04 -6.16
C LEU A 182 10.68 -20.62 -6.08
N ALA A 183 9.96 -20.17 -7.09
CA ALA A 183 9.16 -18.96 -7.05
C ALA A 183 7.68 -19.33 -6.86
N THR A 184 6.98 -18.70 -5.93
CA THR A 184 5.55 -18.92 -5.69
C THR A 184 4.76 -17.64 -5.78
N THR A 185 3.58 -17.69 -6.39
CA THR A 185 2.65 -16.56 -6.42
C THR A 185 1.20 -17.03 -6.55
N ALA A 186 0.26 -16.20 -6.08
CA ALA A 186 -1.17 -16.43 -6.29
C ALA A 186 -1.72 -15.62 -7.48
N THR A 187 -0.98 -14.64 -7.96
CA THR A 187 -1.44 -13.66 -8.95
C THR A 187 -0.32 -13.35 -9.92
N ALA A 188 -0.35 -13.98 -11.08
CA ALA A 188 0.57 -13.66 -12.15
C ALA A 188 -0.13 -13.89 -13.50
N ASN A 189 -0.21 -12.83 -14.29
CA ASN A 189 -0.55 -12.94 -15.71
C ASN A 189 0.67 -13.43 -16.53
N SER A 190 0.49 -13.67 -17.79
CA SER A 190 1.55 -14.20 -18.68
C SER A 190 2.78 -13.30 -18.74
N ARG A 191 2.60 -11.96 -18.63
CA ARG A 191 3.71 -11.00 -18.58
C ARG A 191 4.54 -11.15 -17.31
N VAL A 192 3.87 -11.21 -16.15
CA VAL A 192 4.53 -11.41 -14.86
C VAL A 192 5.24 -12.77 -14.82
N ILE A 193 4.65 -13.83 -15.38
CA ILE A 193 5.28 -15.15 -15.49
C ILE A 193 6.56 -15.08 -16.31
N THR A 194 6.52 -14.41 -17.47
CA THR A 194 7.69 -14.23 -18.33
C THR A 194 8.79 -13.44 -17.62
N ASP A 195 8.43 -12.33 -17.00
CA ASP A 195 9.39 -11.49 -16.28
C ASP A 195 10.02 -12.23 -15.09
N VAL A 196 9.21 -12.93 -14.28
CA VAL A 196 9.72 -13.77 -13.19
C VAL A 196 10.64 -14.88 -13.70
N ALA A 197 10.30 -15.54 -14.80
CA ALA A 197 11.14 -16.57 -15.40
C ALA A 197 12.48 -16.00 -15.89
N GLU A 198 12.47 -14.84 -16.56
CA GLU A 198 13.69 -14.14 -16.97
C GLU A 198 14.54 -13.72 -15.76
N GLN A 199 13.91 -13.26 -14.67
CA GLN A 199 14.60 -12.93 -13.42
C GLN A 199 15.20 -14.18 -12.75
N LEU A 200 14.58 -15.34 -12.91
CA LEU A 200 15.14 -16.63 -12.52
C LEU A 200 16.32 -17.05 -13.41
N GLY A 201 16.69 -16.27 -14.43
CA GLY A 201 17.87 -16.49 -15.28
C GLY A 201 17.62 -17.42 -16.46
N VAL A 202 16.37 -17.55 -16.92
CA VAL A 202 15.97 -18.43 -18.02
C VAL A 202 15.13 -17.67 -19.03
N ARG A 203 15.37 -17.90 -20.33
CA ARG A 203 14.51 -17.39 -21.42
C ARG A 203 13.39 -18.41 -21.68
N LEU A 204 12.14 -17.99 -21.50
CA LEU A 204 10.99 -18.76 -22.01
C LEU A 204 11.03 -18.70 -23.54
N GLN A 205 11.03 -19.86 -24.19
CA GLN A 205 10.86 -19.90 -25.64
C GLN A 205 9.43 -19.46 -26.00
N PRO A 206 9.26 -18.59 -27.02
CA PRO A 206 7.93 -18.24 -27.52
C PRO A 206 7.26 -19.50 -28.04
N GLY A 207 6.16 -19.93 -27.39
CA GLY A 207 5.37 -21.10 -27.82
C GLY A 207 5.36 -22.31 -26.89
N ALA A 208 6.06 -22.31 -25.75
CA ALA A 208 5.90 -23.34 -24.74
C ALA A 208 4.56 -23.17 -24.03
N ALA A 209 3.56 -23.90 -24.45
CA ALA A 209 2.28 -24.01 -23.74
C ALA A 209 2.54 -24.54 -22.32
N PRO A 210 1.89 -23.99 -21.27
CA PRO A 210 2.01 -24.55 -19.93
C PRO A 210 1.55 -26.01 -19.96
N VAL A 211 2.31 -26.88 -19.28
CA VAL A 211 1.93 -28.29 -19.14
C VAL A 211 0.64 -28.31 -18.31
N SER A 212 -0.50 -28.39 -19.01
CA SER A 212 -1.81 -28.61 -18.42
C SER A 212 -1.89 -30.06 -18.03
N SER A 213 -2.08 -30.37 -16.75
CA SER A 213 -2.50 -31.68 -16.31
C SER A 213 -3.89 -31.96 -16.90
N THR A 214 -3.96 -32.72 -18.01
CA THR A 214 -5.21 -33.18 -18.56
C THR A 214 -5.84 -34.22 -17.64
N VAL A 215 -6.94 -33.83 -17.02
CA VAL A 215 -7.87 -34.79 -16.41
C VAL A 215 -8.47 -35.61 -17.53
N SER A 216 -8.11 -36.90 -17.60
CA SER A 216 -8.72 -37.87 -18.52
C SER A 216 -10.16 -38.14 -18.11
N ALA A 217 -11.10 -37.73 -18.93
CA ALA A 217 -12.45 -38.27 -18.90
C ALA A 217 -12.44 -39.70 -19.46
N PRO A 218 -13.31 -40.62 -18.99
CA PRO A 218 -13.29 -42.02 -19.42
C PRO A 218 -13.62 -42.14 -20.92
N SER A 219 -12.68 -42.72 -21.66
CA SER A 219 -12.78 -42.93 -23.10
C SER A 219 -13.69 -44.07 -23.46
N VAL A 220 -14.61 -43.82 -24.39
CA VAL A 220 -15.25 -44.82 -25.23
C VAL A 220 -14.30 -45.10 -26.39
N SER A 221 -14.00 -46.38 -26.59
CA SER A 221 -13.00 -46.90 -27.51
C SER A 221 -13.38 -46.75 -28.99
N ALA A 222 -12.44 -46.29 -29.82
CA ALA A 222 -12.41 -46.52 -31.26
C ALA A 222 -10.95 -46.78 -31.71
N PRO A 223 -10.70 -47.56 -32.76
CA PRO A 223 -9.44 -48.27 -32.96
C PRO A 223 -8.31 -47.41 -33.55
N SER A 224 -7.13 -47.76 -33.13
CA SER A 224 -5.81 -47.18 -33.39
C SER A 224 -5.29 -47.26 -34.82
N MET A 225 -4.69 -46.16 -35.28
CA MET A 225 -3.61 -46.16 -36.26
C MET A 225 -2.32 -45.64 -35.61
N PRO A 226 -1.14 -46.15 -35.94
CA PRO A 226 0.11 -45.78 -35.29
C PRO A 226 0.62 -44.41 -35.74
N ALA A 227 0.94 -43.54 -34.78
CA ALA A 227 1.61 -42.28 -35.02
C ALA A 227 3.13 -42.47 -35.14
N PRO A 228 3.82 -41.65 -35.98
CA PRO A 228 5.26 -41.76 -36.14
C PRO A 228 5.98 -41.22 -34.87
N SER A 229 6.97 -42.01 -34.45
CA SER A 229 7.89 -41.67 -33.35
C SER A 229 8.71 -40.39 -33.66
N VAL A 230 8.51 -39.37 -32.89
CA VAL A 230 9.39 -38.18 -32.86
C VAL A 230 10.57 -38.48 -31.92
N PRO A 231 11.84 -38.25 -32.36
CA PRO A 231 12.99 -38.46 -31.50
C PRO A 231 12.96 -37.52 -30.30
N GLY A 232 13.34 -38.03 -29.13
CA GLY A 232 13.33 -37.29 -27.89
C GLY A 232 14.14 -35.99 -27.97
N SER A 233 13.47 -34.88 -27.78
CA SER A 233 14.11 -33.62 -27.48
C SER A 233 14.66 -33.71 -26.05
N SER A 234 15.98 -33.65 -25.91
CA SER A 234 16.67 -33.42 -24.65
C SER A 234 16.19 -32.09 -24.07
N VAL A 235 15.41 -32.16 -23.00
CA VAL A 235 15.03 -30.97 -22.20
C VAL A 235 16.33 -30.42 -21.61
N SER A 236 16.72 -29.20 -22.01
CA SER A 236 17.92 -28.56 -21.47
C SER A 236 17.69 -28.26 -19.98
N SER A 237 18.73 -28.39 -19.18
CA SER A 237 18.70 -28.11 -17.73
C SER A 237 18.38 -26.64 -17.38
N ASP A 238 18.20 -25.81 -18.38
CA ASP A 238 18.05 -24.36 -18.25
C ASP A 238 16.60 -23.85 -18.27
N ASP A 239 15.60 -24.72 -18.39
CA ASP A 239 14.20 -24.34 -18.45
C ASP A 239 13.53 -24.31 -17.06
N VAL A 240 12.75 -23.22 -16.77
CA VAL A 240 11.92 -23.14 -15.55
C VAL A 240 10.77 -24.14 -15.67
N PHE A 241 10.57 -24.94 -14.62
CA PHE A 241 9.39 -25.80 -14.49
C PHE A 241 8.20 -24.95 -13.99
N VAL A 242 7.17 -24.77 -14.82
CA VAL A 242 6.02 -23.95 -14.49
C VAL A 242 4.81 -24.80 -14.15
N VAL A 243 4.28 -24.64 -12.93
CA VAL A 243 3.00 -25.23 -12.51
C VAL A 243 1.97 -24.13 -12.43
N ARG A 244 0.95 -24.21 -13.27
CA ARG A 244 -0.17 -23.26 -13.27
C ARG A 244 -1.49 -24.03 -13.17
N GLY A 245 -2.30 -23.67 -12.18
CA GLY A 245 -3.64 -24.24 -12.01
C GLY A 245 -4.74 -23.20 -12.13
N PRO A 246 -6.02 -23.64 -12.03
CA PRO A 246 -7.17 -22.76 -12.12
C PRO A 246 -7.14 -21.75 -10.97
N LEU A 247 -7.40 -20.49 -11.31
CA LEU A 247 -7.44 -19.40 -10.35
C LEU A 247 -8.87 -19.18 -9.80
N ALA A 248 -9.91 -19.61 -10.52
CA ALA A 248 -11.29 -19.48 -10.07
C ALA A 248 -11.51 -20.15 -8.70
N ARG A 249 -12.38 -19.53 -7.89
CA ARG A 249 -12.74 -20.01 -6.54
C ARG A 249 -14.25 -20.18 -6.44
N ASP A 250 -14.67 -21.42 -6.31
CA ASP A 250 -16.09 -21.79 -6.27
C ASP A 250 -16.78 -21.35 -4.96
N SER A 251 -16.04 -21.04 -3.90
CA SER A 251 -16.60 -20.56 -2.63
C SER A 251 -17.00 -19.08 -2.66
N LEU A 252 -16.55 -18.27 -3.64
CA LEU A 252 -16.80 -16.84 -3.65
C LEU A 252 -18.07 -16.49 -4.42
N ARG A 253 -18.94 -15.69 -3.81
CA ARG A 253 -20.03 -14.98 -4.47
C ARG A 253 -19.63 -13.53 -4.66
N LEU A 254 -19.38 -13.10 -5.89
CA LEU A 254 -18.94 -11.75 -6.21
C LEU A 254 -20.14 -10.87 -6.60
N GLY A 255 -20.17 -9.64 -6.09
CA GLY A 255 -21.19 -8.66 -6.44
C GLY A 255 -20.64 -7.25 -6.45
N VAL A 256 -21.29 -6.37 -7.23
CA VAL A 256 -21.02 -4.94 -7.27
C VAL A 256 -22.35 -4.21 -7.05
N LEU A 257 -22.43 -3.45 -5.95
CA LEU A 257 -23.61 -2.67 -5.63
C LEU A 257 -23.34 -1.19 -5.88
N GLN A 258 -23.95 -0.66 -6.95
CA GLN A 258 -23.90 0.74 -7.29
C GLN A 258 -24.83 1.53 -6.39
N LEU A 259 -24.29 2.34 -5.50
CA LEU A 259 -25.03 3.21 -4.60
C LEU A 259 -24.78 4.69 -4.95
N PRO A 260 -25.82 5.56 -4.86
CA PRO A 260 -25.74 6.91 -5.41
C PRO A 260 -24.64 7.80 -4.78
N THR A 261 -24.39 7.64 -3.48
CA THR A 261 -23.48 8.53 -2.74
C THR A 261 -22.71 7.77 -1.65
N SER A 262 -21.68 8.38 -1.11
CA SER A 262 -20.95 7.87 0.07
C SER A 262 -21.88 7.67 1.28
N ARG A 263 -22.92 8.52 1.41
CA ARG A 263 -23.95 8.39 2.43
C ARG A 263 -24.70 7.06 2.32
N HIS A 264 -25.07 6.66 1.10
CA HIS A 264 -25.74 5.38 0.85
C HIS A 264 -24.79 4.20 1.11
N ARG A 265 -23.53 4.30 0.73
CA ARG A 265 -22.54 3.22 0.98
C ARG A 265 -22.29 2.99 2.48
N LEU A 266 -22.09 4.07 3.26
CA LEU A 266 -21.97 3.96 4.72
C LEU A 266 -23.27 3.51 5.39
N GLY A 267 -24.42 4.02 4.93
CA GLY A 267 -25.74 3.60 5.39
C GLY A 267 -25.99 2.12 5.13
N TRP A 268 -25.58 1.60 3.99
CA TRP A 268 -25.66 0.18 3.67
C TRP A 268 -24.82 -0.68 4.63
N LEU A 269 -23.60 -0.27 4.93
CA LEU A 269 -22.75 -0.97 5.90
C LEU A 269 -23.38 -0.98 7.30
N LEU A 270 -23.95 0.16 7.73
CA LEU A 270 -24.66 0.26 9.01
C LEU A 270 -25.87 -0.67 9.07
N ALA A 271 -26.61 -0.81 7.98
CA ALA A 271 -27.83 -1.61 7.93
C ALA A 271 -27.55 -3.12 7.82
N HIS A 272 -26.54 -3.52 7.04
CA HIS A 272 -26.39 -4.89 6.54
C HIS A 272 -25.09 -5.60 6.94
N LEU A 273 -24.22 -4.97 7.71
CA LEU A 273 -22.95 -5.60 8.11
C LEU A 273 -23.17 -6.91 8.88
N ASP A 274 -24.17 -6.95 9.76
CA ASP A 274 -24.46 -8.12 10.58
C ASP A 274 -25.15 -9.25 9.80
N ASP A 275 -25.76 -8.96 8.64
CA ASP A 275 -26.36 -9.93 7.74
C ASP A 275 -25.28 -10.74 6.98
N LEU A 276 -24.07 -10.20 6.84
CA LEU A 276 -22.97 -10.89 6.18
C LEU A 276 -22.48 -12.10 6.98
N PRO A 277 -22.07 -13.21 6.33
CA PRO A 277 -21.73 -14.45 7.02
C PRO A 277 -20.42 -14.33 7.83
N GLY A 278 -20.41 -14.85 9.05
CA GLY A 278 -19.22 -14.97 9.88
C GLY A 278 -18.55 -13.63 10.20
N SER A 279 -17.24 -13.59 10.12
CA SER A 279 -16.42 -12.38 10.24
C SER A 279 -15.73 -12.04 8.92
N GLY A 280 -15.32 -10.79 8.71
CA GLY A 280 -14.78 -10.36 7.44
C GLY A 280 -13.87 -9.15 7.49
N ILE A 281 -13.55 -8.63 6.30
CA ILE A 281 -12.72 -7.44 6.11
C ILE A 281 -13.51 -6.42 5.28
N ILE A 282 -13.49 -5.17 5.72
CA ILE A 282 -14.00 -4.02 4.95
C ILE A 282 -12.77 -3.24 4.48
N TYR A 283 -12.46 -3.27 3.18
CA TYR A 283 -11.38 -2.49 2.61
C TYR A 283 -11.82 -1.08 2.27
N ALA A 284 -11.02 -0.09 2.65
CA ALA A 284 -11.19 1.31 2.28
C ALA A 284 -9.93 1.81 1.56
N LEU A 285 -10.08 2.75 0.64
CA LEU A 285 -8.98 3.25 -0.20
C LEU A 285 -8.00 4.13 0.56
N THR A 286 -8.47 4.81 1.63
CA THR A 286 -7.66 5.76 2.40
C THR A 286 -7.68 5.45 3.88
N VAL A 287 -6.65 5.90 4.59
CA VAL A 287 -6.55 5.75 6.05
C VAL A 287 -7.72 6.44 6.75
N SER A 288 -8.05 7.67 6.33
CA SER A 288 -9.17 8.42 6.92
C SER A 288 -10.50 7.70 6.72
N ALA A 289 -10.78 7.19 5.51
CA ALA A 289 -12.01 6.44 5.25
C ALA A 289 -12.10 5.17 6.10
N ALA A 290 -11.00 4.45 6.31
CA ALA A 290 -10.97 3.27 7.16
C ALA A 290 -11.24 3.61 8.63
N GLU A 291 -10.55 4.61 9.17
CA GLU A 291 -10.68 5.04 10.57
C GLU A 291 -12.07 5.61 10.87
N ASP A 292 -12.59 6.47 10.00
CA ASP A 292 -13.89 7.10 10.17
C ASP A 292 -15.05 6.07 10.04
N THR A 293 -14.94 5.13 9.09
CA THR A 293 -15.90 4.05 8.92
C THR A 293 -15.89 3.11 10.13
N ALA A 294 -14.72 2.73 10.64
CA ALA A 294 -14.61 1.90 11.83
C ALA A 294 -15.23 2.59 13.05
N ARG A 295 -14.97 3.89 13.23
CA ARG A 295 -15.54 4.68 14.33
C ARG A 295 -17.06 4.77 14.22
N LEU A 296 -17.60 5.03 13.03
CA LEU A 296 -19.03 5.09 12.77
C LEU A 296 -19.72 3.75 13.11
N LEU A 297 -19.21 2.66 12.59
CA LEU A 297 -19.76 1.32 12.81
C LEU A 297 -19.69 0.92 14.29
N ALA A 298 -18.56 1.19 14.96
CA ALA A 298 -18.38 0.90 16.38
C ALA A 298 -19.35 1.72 17.28
N ALA A 299 -19.56 3.01 16.96
CA ALA A 299 -20.50 3.87 17.66
C ALA A 299 -21.96 3.39 17.56
N HIS A 300 -22.27 2.57 16.54
CA HIS A 300 -23.60 2.00 16.33
C HIS A 300 -23.70 0.52 16.67
N GLY A 301 -22.79 0.01 17.50
CA GLY A 301 -22.88 -1.30 18.11
C GLY A 301 -22.19 -2.44 17.35
N HIS A 302 -21.61 -2.18 16.17
CA HIS A 302 -20.86 -3.21 15.43
C HIS A 302 -19.48 -3.45 16.08
N ARG A 303 -19.10 -4.69 16.25
CA ARG A 303 -17.77 -5.07 16.76
C ARG A 303 -16.72 -4.99 15.64
N VAL A 304 -16.19 -3.82 15.39
CA VAL A 304 -15.18 -3.57 14.35
C VAL A 304 -13.95 -2.85 14.90
N ARG A 305 -12.84 -2.96 14.19
CA ARG A 305 -11.61 -2.19 14.48
C ARG A 305 -11.01 -1.66 13.18
N ALA A 306 -10.36 -0.49 13.26
CA ALA A 306 -9.56 0.02 12.17
C ALA A 306 -8.20 -0.71 12.09
N TYR A 307 -7.70 -0.94 10.87
CA TYR A 307 -6.38 -1.52 10.58
C TYR A 307 -5.73 -0.77 9.42
N THR A 308 -4.80 0.12 9.72
CA THR A 308 -4.18 1.00 8.73
C THR A 308 -2.66 1.02 8.86
N GLY A 309 -1.97 1.68 7.93
CA GLY A 309 -0.53 1.90 8.03
C GLY A 309 -0.12 2.77 9.23
N ARG A 310 -1.05 3.54 9.81
CA ARG A 310 -0.83 4.38 11.01
C ARG A 310 -1.10 3.65 12.33
N THR A 311 -1.79 2.50 12.29
CA THR A 311 -2.06 1.70 13.48
C THR A 311 -0.74 1.18 14.05
N ASP A 312 -0.56 1.28 15.36
CA ASP A 312 0.63 0.77 16.06
C ASP A 312 0.83 -0.73 15.81
N PRO A 313 2.08 -1.23 15.71
CA PRO A 313 2.35 -2.65 15.46
C PRO A 313 1.69 -3.60 16.46
N ALA A 314 1.67 -3.28 17.76
CA ALA A 314 1.03 -4.10 18.77
C ALA A 314 -0.51 -4.08 18.63
N GLU A 315 -1.09 -2.95 18.30
CA GLU A 315 -2.52 -2.83 18.03
C GLU A 315 -2.92 -3.59 16.75
N ARG A 316 -2.07 -3.60 15.71
CA ARG A 316 -2.30 -4.40 14.50
C ARG A 316 -2.34 -5.88 14.83
N GLU A 317 -1.39 -6.39 15.61
CA GLU A 317 -1.36 -7.78 16.04
C GLU A 317 -2.59 -8.15 16.86
N ALA A 318 -3.00 -7.28 17.80
CA ALA A 318 -4.22 -7.47 18.59
C ALA A 318 -5.49 -7.45 17.72
N ALA A 319 -5.54 -6.63 16.66
CA ALA A 319 -6.66 -6.59 15.71
C ALA A 319 -6.71 -7.86 14.84
N GLU A 320 -5.57 -8.32 14.34
CA GLU A 320 -5.46 -9.59 13.60
C GLU A 320 -5.93 -10.77 14.46
N GLN A 321 -5.46 -10.84 15.70
CA GLN A 321 -5.87 -11.90 16.63
C GLN A 321 -7.36 -11.84 16.96
N ALA A 322 -7.91 -10.64 17.14
CA ALA A 322 -9.33 -10.46 17.37
C ALA A 322 -10.19 -10.92 16.18
N LEU A 323 -9.72 -10.72 14.95
CA LEU A 323 -10.40 -11.24 13.77
C LEU A 323 -10.24 -12.75 13.64
N LYS A 324 -9.04 -13.29 13.87
CA LYS A 324 -8.76 -14.75 13.84
C LYS A 324 -9.65 -15.53 14.82
N THR A 325 -9.93 -14.97 16.00
CA THR A 325 -10.77 -15.58 17.05
C THR A 325 -12.26 -15.22 16.96
N ASN A 326 -12.68 -14.51 15.91
CA ASN A 326 -14.07 -14.02 15.77
C ASN A 326 -14.53 -13.07 16.92
N ALA A 327 -13.60 -12.47 17.65
CA ALA A 327 -13.91 -11.47 18.68
C ALA A 327 -14.45 -10.17 18.07
N VAL A 328 -14.13 -9.88 16.81
CA VAL A 328 -14.70 -8.78 16.03
C VAL A 328 -15.45 -9.31 14.82
N LYS A 329 -16.48 -8.57 14.38
CA LYS A 329 -17.24 -8.85 13.15
C LYS A 329 -16.40 -8.53 11.92
N ALA A 330 -15.66 -7.41 11.94
CA ALA A 330 -14.81 -7.04 10.83
C ALA A 330 -13.60 -6.19 11.26
N LEU A 331 -12.54 -6.25 10.44
CA LEU A 331 -11.54 -5.18 10.38
C LEU A 331 -11.89 -4.23 9.24
N VAL A 332 -11.87 -2.93 9.52
CA VAL A 332 -11.96 -1.90 8.49
C VAL A 332 -10.52 -1.49 8.15
N ALA A 333 -10.07 -1.88 6.98
CA ALA A 333 -8.64 -1.88 6.67
C ALA A 333 -8.33 -1.13 5.37
N THR A 334 -7.13 -0.60 5.27
CA THR A 334 -6.52 -0.24 3.98
C THR A 334 -5.75 -1.43 3.42
N SER A 335 -5.07 -1.24 2.28
CA SER A 335 -4.11 -2.23 1.74
C SER A 335 -2.98 -2.60 2.73
N ALA A 336 -2.87 -1.91 3.89
CA ALA A 336 -1.97 -2.29 4.98
C ALA A 336 -2.29 -3.67 5.58
N LEU A 337 -3.56 -4.10 5.58
CA LEU A 337 -3.95 -5.50 5.78
C LEU A 337 -3.71 -6.25 4.47
N GLY A 338 -2.44 -6.32 4.13
CA GLY A 338 -1.95 -6.81 2.86
C GLY A 338 -1.71 -8.31 2.83
N MET A 339 -0.89 -8.75 1.89
CA MET A 339 -0.46 -10.15 1.73
C MET A 339 -0.07 -10.77 3.08
N GLY A 340 -0.33 -12.06 3.26
CA GLY A 340 0.10 -12.80 4.45
C GLY A 340 -0.91 -12.96 5.57
N PHE A 341 -1.98 -12.16 5.66
CA PHE A 341 -3.02 -12.44 6.64
C PHE A 341 -3.86 -13.65 6.20
N ASP A 342 -3.92 -14.67 7.01
CA ASP A 342 -4.69 -15.89 6.78
C ASP A 342 -5.72 -16.13 7.87
N LYS A 343 -6.98 -16.29 7.45
CA LYS A 343 -8.11 -16.73 8.26
C LYS A 343 -8.98 -17.66 7.40
N PRO A 344 -8.89 -18.97 7.62
CA PRO A 344 -9.57 -19.95 6.76
C PRO A 344 -11.09 -19.81 6.68
N ASP A 345 -11.73 -19.41 7.77
CA ASP A 345 -13.18 -19.24 7.92
C ASP A 345 -13.66 -17.79 7.69
N LEU A 346 -12.91 -16.98 6.92
CA LEU A 346 -13.30 -15.61 6.58
C LEU A 346 -14.56 -15.64 5.68
N GLY A 347 -15.69 -15.13 6.22
CA GLY A 347 -16.99 -15.26 5.57
C GLY A 347 -17.30 -14.18 4.55
N PHE A 348 -16.68 -12.99 4.66
CA PHE A 348 -16.94 -11.91 3.70
C PHE A 348 -15.75 -10.95 3.50
N VAL A 349 -15.78 -10.27 2.37
CA VAL A 349 -14.94 -9.11 2.05
C VAL A 349 -15.81 -8.03 1.41
N VAL A 350 -15.81 -6.83 1.97
CA VAL A 350 -16.49 -5.67 1.39
C VAL A 350 -15.46 -4.62 1.00
N HIS A 351 -15.62 -4.01 -0.18
CA HIS A 351 -14.81 -2.87 -0.60
C HIS A 351 -15.63 -1.58 -0.57
N LEU A 352 -15.24 -0.65 0.27
CA LEU A 352 -15.76 0.72 0.30
C LEU A 352 -14.89 1.57 -0.63
N GLY A 353 -15.26 1.61 -1.91
CA GLY A 353 -14.44 2.07 -3.01
C GLY A 353 -13.70 0.95 -3.73
N ALA A 354 -13.54 1.06 -5.05
CA ALA A 354 -12.87 0.06 -5.87
C ALA A 354 -11.33 0.20 -5.79
N PRO A 355 -10.57 -0.89 -5.65
CA PRO A 355 -9.12 -0.84 -5.84
C PRO A 355 -8.75 -0.51 -7.29
N SER A 356 -7.54 -0.01 -7.52
CA SER A 356 -7.09 0.47 -8.83
C SER A 356 -6.71 -0.62 -9.83
N SER A 357 -6.76 -1.89 -9.43
CA SER A 357 -6.26 -3.02 -10.23
C SER A 357 -7.08 -4.28 -9.97
N PRO A 358 -7.48 -5.02 -11.03
CA PRO A 358 -8.10 -6.34 -10.90
C PRO A 358 -7.23 -7.34 -10.14
N VAL A 359 -5.92 -7.26 -10.30
CA VAL A 359 -4.96 -8.12 -9.60
C VAL A 359 -5.00 -7.85 -8.11
N ALA A 360 -4.93 -6.57 -7.70
CA ALA A 360 -5.04 -6.17 -6.30
C ALA A 360 -6.40 -6.58 -5.70
N TYR A 361 -7.47 -6.38 -6.45
CA TYR A 361 -8.81 -6.80 -6.04
C TYR A 361 -8.88 -8.32 -5.84
N TYR A 362 -8.40 -9.11 -6.81
CA TYR A 362 -8.38 -10.57 -6.71
C TYR A 362 -7.58 -11.07 -5.50
N GLN A 363 -6.45 -10.44 -5.17
CA GLN A 363 -5.66 -10.76 -3.98
C GLN A 363 -6.42 -10.50 -2.67
N GLN A 364 -7.18 -9.41 -2.62
CA GLN A 364 -7.96 -9.03 -1.44
C GLN A 364 -9.17 -9.95 -1.25
N VAL A 365 -9.93 -10.21 -2.30
CA VAL A 365 -11.10 -11.10 -2.24
C VAL A 365 -10.70 -12.57 -2.01
N GLY A 366 -9.53 -12.97 -2.51
CA GLY A 366 -8.97 -14.31 -2.32
C GLY A 366 -8.62 -14.66 -0.86
N ARG A 367 -8.81 -13.75 0.08
CA ARG A 367 -8.69 -14.03 1.53
C ARG A 367 -9.90 -14.76 2.07
N ALA A 368 -11.09 -14.48 1.55
CA ALA A 368 -12.33 -15.13 1.96
C ALA A 368 -12.51 -16.53 1.31
N GLY A 369 -13.37 -17.32 1.88
CA GLY A 369 -13.83 -18.57 1.28
C GLY A 369 -12.80 -19.69 1.21
N ARG A 370 -11.81 -19.75 2.12
CA ARG A 370 -10.77 -20.79 2.07
C ARG A 370 -11.23 -22.13 2.65
N ALA A 371 -11.92 -22.08 3.79
CA ALA A 371 -12.44 -23.26 4.47
C ALA A 371 -13.93 -23.12 4.81
N VAL A 372 -14.64 -22.28 4.08
CA VAL A 372 -16.11 -22.15 4.17
C VAL A 372 -16.70 -22.49 2.78
N GLU A 373 -17.91 -23.00 2.79
CA GLU A 373 -18.62 -23.39 1.57
C GLU A 373 -18.92 -22.18 0.69
N THR A 374 -19.29 -21.05 1.30
CA THR A 374 -19.61 -19.82 0.61
C THR A 374 -19.07 -18.62 1.40
N ALA A 375 -18.50 -17.66 0.69
CA ALA A 375 -18.09 -16.37 1.23
C ALA A 375 -18.58 -15.23 0.31
N ASP A 376 -19.04 -14.16 0.93
CA ASP A 376 -19.65 -13.03 0.25
C ASP A 376 -18.61 -11.94 -0.04
N VAL A 377 -18.54 -11.51 -1.29
CA VAL A 377 -17.64 -10.45 -1.72
C VAL A 377 -18.44 -9.36 -2.40
N LEU A 378 -18.46 -8.19 -1.80
CA LEU A 378 -19.23 -7.05 -2.31
C LEU A 378 -18.35 -5.82 -2.51
N MET A 379 -18.46 -5.21 -3.67
CA MET A 379 -17.82 -3.93 -3.97
C MET A 379 -18.87 -2.81 -3.98
N LEU A 380 -18.59 -1.74 -3.26
CA LEU A 380 -19.36 -0.49 -3.21
C LEU A 380 -18.53 0.63 -3.83
N PRO A 381 -18.45 0.75 -5.18
CA PRO A 381 -17.59 1.72 -5.84
C PRO A 381 -18.11 3.15 -5.67
N GLY A 382 -17.22 4.13 -5.80
CA GLY A 382 -17.54 5.54 -5.72
C GLY A 382 -16.93 6.37 -6.84
N PRO A 383 -17.53 7.49 -7.20
CA PRO A 383 -17.01 8.38 -8.24
C PRO A 383 -15.65 8.97 -7.88
N GLU A 384 -15.31 9.05 -6.59
CA GLU A 384 -14.03 9.53 -6.07
C GLU A 384 -12.87 8.54 -6.23
N ASP A 385 -13.13 7.29 -6.53
CA ASP A 385 -12.11 6.25 -6.60
C ASP A 385 -11.02 6.58 -7.62
N ARG A 386 -11.39 7.12 -8.78
CA ARG A 386 -10.45 7.54 -9.83
C ARG A 386 -9.47 8.61 -9.37
N ASP A 387 -9.97 9.62 -8.65
CA ASP A 387 -9.13 10.72 -8.17
C ASP A 387 -8.11 10.22 -7.16
N ILE A 388 -8.54 9.27 -6.30
CA ILE A 388 -7.68 8.61 -5.32
C ILE A 388 -6.62 7.77 -6.04
N TRP A 389 -6.97 7.00 -7.06
CA TRP A 389 -6.01 6.21 -7.85
C TRP A 389 -4.97 7.09 -8.53
N GLN A 390 -5.39 8.20 -9.15
CA GLN A 390 -4.49 9.16 -9.81
C GLN A 390 -3.52 9.79 -8.81
N TYR A 391 -4.02 10.17 -7.64
CA TYR A 391 -3.19 10.72 -6.57
C TYR A 391 -2.06 9.75 -6.18
N PHE A 392 -2.38 8.49 -5.90
CA PHE A 392 -1.36 7.49 -5.55
C PHE A 392 -0.42 7.14 -6.71
N ALA A 393 -0.92 7.07 -7.93
CA ALA A 393 -0.11 6.80 -9.12
C ALA A 393 0.95 7.89 -9.34
N SER A 394 0.56 9.17 -9.21
CA SER A 394 1.46 10.31 -9.38
C SER A 394 2.58 10.38 -8.32
N ALA A 395 2.31 9.91 -7.10
CA ALA A 395 3.26 9.95 -5.99
C ALA A 395 4.36 8.86 -6.06
N SER A 396 4.16 7.80 -6.84
CA SER A 396 5.01 6.59 -6.81
C SER A 396 6.05 6.50 -7.92
N MET A 397 6.04 7.40 -8.91
CA MET A 397 6.96 7.33 -10.05
C MET A 397 8.20 8.22 -9.82
N PRO A 398 9.42 7.69 -10.06
CA PRO A 398 10.63 8.50 -10.00
C PRO A 398 10.65 9.53 -11.13
N SER A 399 11.16 10.73 -10.84
CA SER A 399 11.34 11.81 -11.80
C SER A 399 12.84 11.95 -12.13
N GLN A 400 13.18 12.10 -13.42
CA GLN A 400 14.56 12.29 -13.85
C GLN A 400 15.22 13.47 -13.14
N ALA A 401 14.54 14.60 -13.04
CA ALA A 401 15.08 15.80 -12.39
C ALA A 401 15.40 15.55 -10.90
N LYS A 402 14.50 14.85 -10.19
CA LYS A 402 14.72 14.51 -8.78
C LYS A 402 15.86 13.52 -8.60
N ALA A 403 15.98 12.52 -9.46
CA ALA A 403 17.07 11.55 -9.42
C ALA A 403 18.42 12.21 -9.68
N SER A 404 18.52 13.07 -10.70
CA SER A 404 19.74 13.85 -10.99
C SER A 404 20.12 14.76 -9.82
N ALA A 405 19.15 15.42 -9.17
CA ALA A 405 19.42 16.27 -8.00
C ALA A 405 19.98 15.46 -6.83
N VAL A 406 19.44 14.26 -6.57
CA VAL A 406 19.96 13.37 -5.50
C VAL A 406 21.38 12.91 -5.80
N LEU A 407 21.65 12.45 -7.03
CA LEU A 407 22.99 11.99 -7.42
C LEU A 407 24.02 13.12 -7.36
N SER A 408 23.67 14.34 -7.81
CA SER A 408 24.52 15.54 -7.69
C SER A 408 24.81 15.86 -6.22
N ALA A 409 23.79 15.86 -5.35
CA ALA A 409 23.97 16.13 -3.93
C ALA A 409 24.87 15.10 -3.21
N LEU A 410 24.80 13.81 -3.62
CA LEU A 410 25.68 12.76 -3.13
C LEU A 410 27.12 12.94 -3.61
N ALA A 411 27.30 13.28 -4.89
CA ALA A 411 28.62 13.50 -5.48
C ALA A 411 29.31 14.74 -4.88
N GLU A 412 28.61 15.86 -4.74
CA GLU A 412 29.12 17.09 -4.14
C GLU A 412 29.51 16.93 -2.66
N ALA A 413 28.82 16.05 -1.95
CA ALA A 413 29.11 15.82 -0.55
C ALA A 413 30.47 15.14 -0.31
N GLY A 414 30.93 14.29 -1.25
CA GLY A 414 32.18 13.54 -1.13
C GLY A 414 32.24 12.58 0.07
N ARG A 415 31.14 12.36 0.76
CA ARG A 415 30.96 11.49 1.95
C ARG A 415 29.53 10.97 2.02
N PRO A 416 29.30 9.85 2.71
CA PRO A 416 27.95 9.34 2.90
C PRO A 416 27.01 10.34 3.59
N LEU A 417 25.79 10.45 3.08
CA LEU A 417 24.74 11.32 3.63
C LEU A 417 23.58 10.50 4.19
N SER A 418 23.14 10.83 5.40
CA SER A 418 21.87 10.32 5.93
C SER A 418 20.68 10.86 5.13
N VAL A 419 19.53 10.21 5.18
CA VAL A 419 18.30 10.72 4.52
C VAL A 419 17.97 12.13 4.99
N ALA A 420 18.10 12.42 6.28
CA ALA A 420 17.87 13.76 6.82
C ALA A 420 18.87 14.80 6.27
N ALA A 421 20.13 14.42 6.05
CA ALA A 421 21.12 15.32 5.44
C ALA A 421 20.85 15.53 3.94
N LEU A 422 20.26 14.57 3.24
CA LEU A 422 19.80 14.72 1.86
C LEU A 422 18.56 15.60 1.77
N GLU A 423 17.60 15.46 2.69
CA GLU A 423 16.42 16.34 2.75
C GLU A 423 16.79 17.83 2.86
N ALA A 424 17.93 18.16 3.49
CA ALA A 424 18.45 19.52 3.58
C ALA A 424 19.17 19.99 2.30
N ARG A 425 19.31 19.14 1.28
CA ARG A 425 20.02 19.43 0.02
C ARG A 425 19.14 19.33 -1.21
N VAL A 426 18.11 18.47 -1.19
CA VAL A 426 17.21 18.22 -2.30
C VAL A 426 15.77 18.44 -1.87
N ASP A 427 14.98 19.10 -2.71
CA ASP A 427 13.58 19.39 -2.43
C ASP A 427 12.67 18.19 -2.73
N ILE A 428 12.86 17.11 -1.96
CA ILE A 428 12.09 15.87 -2.07
C ILE A 428 11.63 15.46 -0.67
N ARG A 429 10.35 15.12 -0.52
CA ARG A 429 9.81 14.60 0.76
C ARG A 429 10.46 13.27 1.12
N ARG A 430 10.54 12.96 2.40
CA ARG A 430 11.26 11.81 2.94
C ARG A 430 10.89 10.48 2.30
N THR A 431 9.61 10.13 2.27
CA THR A 431 9.15 8.84 1.72
C THR A 431 9.47 8.68 0.23
N PRO A 432 9.16 9.65 -0.66
CA PRO A 432 9.62 9.61 -2.04
C PRO A 432 11.15 9.60 -2.19
N LEU A 433 11.89 10.28 -1.31
CA LEU A 433 13.37 10.27 -1.34
C LEU A 433 13.91 8.89 -0.99
N GLU A 434 13.40 8.25 0.05
CA GLU A 434 13.80 6.89 0.44
C GLU A 434 13.49 5.88 -0.68
N LEU A 435 12.34 5.99 -1.35
CA LEU A 435 12.00 5.16 -2.49
C LEU A 435 12.97 5.39 -3.67
N LEU A 436 13.24 6.65 -3.98
CA LEU A 436 14.16 7.02 -5.07
C LEU A 436 15.58 6.52 -4.82
N LEU A 437 16.09 6.65 -3.58
CA LEU A 437 17.39 6.10 -3.18
C LEU A 437 17.47 4.58 -3.36
N LYS A 438 16.40 3.85 -3.06
CA LYS A 438 16.31 2.41 -3.32
C LYS A 438 16.33 2.09 -4.81
N VAL A 439 15.62 2.85 -5.63
CA VAL A 439 15.66 2.70 -7.10
C VAL A 439 17.06 2.93 -7.62
N LEU A 440 17.70 4.04 -7.24
CA LEU A 440 19.07 4.36 -7.65
C LEU A 440 20.10 3.31 -7.19
N ALA A 441 19.87 2.69 -6.03
CA ALA A 441 20.73 1.62 -5.53
C ALA A 441 20.57 0.33 -6.32
N VAL A 442 19.36 0.00 -6.76
CA VAL A 442 19.10 -1.15 -7.62
C VAL A 442 19.67 -0.94 -9.01
N ASP A 443 19.59 0.28 -9.53
CA ASP A 443 20.17 0.66 -10.82
C ASP A 443 21.72 0.83 -10.74
N GLY A 444 22.32 0.68 -9.56
CA GLY A 444 23.76 0.72 -9.33
C GLY A 444 24.37 2.12 -9.28
N ALA A 445 23.58 3.20 -9.34
CA ALA A 445 24.07 4.59 -9.32
C ALA A 445 24.34 5.14 -7.90
N ALA A 446 23.67 4.58 -6.90
CA ALA A 446 23.89 4.90 -5.50
C ALA A 446 24.02 3.61 -4.67
N GLU A 447 24.61 3.71 -3.50
CA GLU A 447 24.68 2.58 -2.56
C GLU A 447 24.45 3.06 -1.12
N LYS A 448 23.86 2.15 -0.33
CA LYS A 448 23.70 2.33 1.09
C LYS A 448 24.93 1.76 1.81
N VAL A 449 25.57 2.59 2.63
CA VAL A 449 26.71 2.22 3.49
C VAL A 449 26.34 2.47 4.96
N ASP A 450 27.17 2.04 5.91
CA ASP A 450 26.85 2.14 7.35
C ASP A 450 26.44 3.54 7.83
N ARG A 451 27.02 4.58 7.25
CA ARG A 451 26.78 5.98 7.64
C ARG A 451 25.79 6.72 6.77
N GLY A 452 25.12 6.07 5.83
CA GLY A 452 24.16 6.70 4.96
C GLY A 452 24.21 6.23 3.51
N TRP A 453 24.06 7.14 2.59
CA TRP A 453 24.02 6.89 1.15
C TRP A 453 25.18 7.60 0.44
N THR A 454 25.76 6.96 -0.56
CA THR A 454 26.81 7.53 -1.41
C THR A 454 26.54 7.21 -2.87
N THR A 455 27.12 7.99 -3.78
CA THR A 455 27.13 7.66 -5.22
C THR A 455 28.21 6.62 -5.50
N THR A 456 27.93 5.73 -6.44
CA THR A 456 28.92 4.75 -6.93
C THR A 456 29.81 5.33 -8.05
N GLY A 457 29.43 6.50 -8.59
CA GLY A 457 30.07 7.08 -9.77
C GLY A 457 29.63 6.45 -11.10
N VAL A 458 28.80 5.43 -11.08
CA VAL A 458 28.21 4.84 -12.30
C VAL A 458 27.22 5.83 -12.90
N PRO A 459 27.33 6.18 -14.19
CA PRO A 459 26.37 7.03 -14.87
C PRO A 459 24.96 6.44 -14.80
N TRP A 460 24.00 7.24 -14.40
CA TRP A 460 22.60 6.83 -14.36
C TRP A 460 21.83 7.45 -15.52
N THR A 461 21.06 6.61 -16.20
CA THR A 461 20.20 7.03 -17.31
C THR A 461 18.75 6.77 -16.93
N TYR A 462 17.90 7.79 -17.09
CA TYR A 462 16.45 7.64 -16.86
C TYR A 462 15.83 6.79 -17.97
N ASP A 463 15.31 5.64 -17.61
CA ASP A 463 14.63 4.72 -18.53
C ASP A 463 13.17 5.18 -18.74
N ALA A 464 13.00 6.20 -19.60
CA ALA A 464 11.69 6.78 -19.90
C ALA A 464 10.73 5.74 -20.52
N GLU A 465 11.25 4.83 -21.34
CA GLU A 465 10.45 3.79 -21.98
C GLU A 465 9.88 2.81 -20.96
N ARG A 466 10.70 2.34 -20.04
CA ARG A 466 10.28 1.47 -18.94
C ARG A 466 9.21 2.12 -18.07
N TYR A 467 9.45 3.36 -17.60
CA TYR A 467 8.47 4.07 -16.77
C TYR A 467 7.20 4.41 -17.54
N GLY A 468 7.29 4.70 -18.83
CA GLY A 468 6.13 4.88 -19.72
C GLY A 468 5.30 3.60 -19.83
N ARG A 469 5.94 2.44 -19.99
CA ARG A 469 5.24 1.13 -20.01
C ARG A 469 4.53 0.86 -18.68
N ILE A 470 5.16 1.13 -17.53
CA ILE A 470 4.55 0.93 -16.21
C ILE A 470 3.33 1.84 -16.04
N ALA A 471 3.42 3.10 -16.43
CA ALA A 471 2.30 4.04 -16.37
C ALA A 471 1.12 3.59 -17.26
N ALA A 472 1.41 3.15 -18.48
CA ALA A 472 0.39 2.63 -19.40
C ALA A 472 -0.30 1.36 -18.86
N ALA A 473 0.47 0.44 -18.27
CA ALA A 473 -0.07 -0.76 -17.64
C ALA A 473 -1.02 -0.43 -16.48
N ARG A 474 -0.63 0.51 -15.60
CA ARG A 474 -1.50 0.97 -14.51
C ARG A 474 -2.79 1.63 -15.01
N ALA A 475 -2.70 2.44 -16.07
CA ALA A 475 -3.88 3.04 -16.68
C ALA A 475 -4.82 1.97 -17.27
N ALA A 476 -4.27 0.92 -17.90
CA ALA A 476 -5.05 -0.20 -18.40
C ALA A 476 -5.74 -0.99 -17.28
N GLU A 477 -5.05 -1.24 -16.16
CA GLU A 477 -5.64 -1.90 -14.98
C GLU A 477 -6.79 -1.05 -14.36
N GLN A 478 -6.61 0.27 -14.25
CA GLN A 478 -7.67 1.17 -13.79
C GLN A 478 -8.88 1.14 -14.72
N GLN A 479 -8.64 1.11 -16.03
CA GLN A 479 -9.71 0.98 -17.02
C GLN A 479 -10.45 -0.37 -16.90
N ALA A 480 -9.71 -1.46 -16.70
CA ALA A 480 -10.29 -2.78 -16.46
C ALA A 480 -11.16 -2.83 -15.19
N MET A 481 -10.77 -2.12 -14.11
CA MET A 481 -11.63 -2.01 -12.92
C MET A 481 -12.95 -1.31 -13.20
N LEU A 482 -12.94 -0.26 -14.01
CA LEU A 482 -14.17 0.42 -14.42
C LEU A 482 -15.07 -0.46 -15.30
N GLU A 483 -14.49 -1.32 -16.12
CA GLU A 483 -15.23 -2.31 -16.90
C GLU A 483 -15.83 -3.38 -15.99
N TYR A 484 -15.05 -3.87 -15.00
CA TYR A 484 -15.55 -4.76 -13.96
C TYR A 484 -16.75 -4.19 -13.21
N GLU A 485 -16.69 -2.92 -12.80
CA GLU A 485 -17.79 -2.23 -12.10
C GLU A 485 -19.08 -2.18 -12.91
N ARG A 486 -18.98 -1.94 -14.23
CA ARG A 486 -20.16 -1.83 -15.11
C ARG A 486 -20.93 -3.14 -15.25
N GLY A 487 -20.25 -4.28 -15.11
CA GLY A 487 -20.82 -5.59 -15.40
C GLY A 487 -20.99 -5.82 -16.90
N GLY A 488 -21.27 -7.02 -17.29
CA GLY A 488 -21.39 -7.43 -18.70
C GLY A 488 -20.79 -8.81 -18.90
N THR A 489 -19.77 -9.14 -18.12
CA THR A 489 -19.15 -10.45 -18.06
C THR A 489 -19.24 -10.97 -16.62
N CYS A 490 -19.29 -12.30 -16.46
CA CYS A 490 -19.23 -12.92 -15.15
C CYS A 490 -18.06 -12.35 -14.32
N ARG A 491 -18.31 -11.99 -13.08
CA ARG A 491 -17.30 -11.34 -12.20
C ARG A 491 -16.04 -12.20 -12.02
N MET A 492 -16.19 -13.48 -11.78
CA MET A 492 -15.06 -14.40 -11.59
C MET A 492 -14.31 -14.64 -12.91
N GLU A 493 -15.03 -14.86 -14.00
CA GLU A 493 -14.45 -15.01 -15.33
C GLU A 493 -13.62 -13.77 -15.71
N PHE A 494 -14.15 -12.56 -15.51
CA PHE A 494 -13.42 -11.34 -15.77
C PHE A 494 -12.10 -11.26 -14.98
N LEU A 495 -12.13 -11.54 -13.67
CA LEU A 495 -10.94 -11.48 -12.82
C LEU A 495 -9.90 -12.52 -13.20
N THR A 496 -10.32 -13.74 -13.52
CA THR A 496 -9.40 -14.80 -13.92
C THR A 496 -8.85 -14.59 -15.33
N ASP A 497 -9.63 -13.99 -16.24
CA ASP A 497 -9.17 -13.58 -17.57
C ASP A 497 -8.09 -12.46 -17.48
N GLN A 498 -8.25 -11.48 -16.59
CA GLN A 498 -7.21 -10.47 -16.32
C GLN A 498 -5.89 -11.05 -15.79
N LEU A 499 -5.94 -12.28 -15.29
CA LEU A 499 -4.77 -13.07 -14.87
C LEU A 499 -4.34 -14.08 -15.93
N ASP A 500 -4.88 -14.01 -17.15
CA ASP A 500 -4.63 -14.93 -18.27
C ASP A 500 -4.88 -16.41 -17.89
N ASP A 501 -5.88 -16.70 -17.06
CA ASP A 501 -6.25 -18.07 -16.70
C ASP A 501 -6.93 -18.76 -17.91
N PRO A 502 -6.30 -19.77 -18.53
CA PRO A 502 -6.89 -20.45 -19.69
C PRO A 502 -8.17 -21.24 -19.36
N GLN A 503 -8.50 -21.37 -18.08
CA GLN A 503 -9.71 -22.04 -17.59
C GLN A 503 -10.77 -21.04 -17.11
N ALA A 504 -10.61 -19.73 -17.44
CA ALA A 504 -11.62 -18.72 -17.14
C ALA A 504 -12.98 -19.12 -17.72
N ARG A 505 -14.02 -19.08 -16.89
CA ARG A 505 -15.38 -19.45 -17.27
C ARG A 505 -16.41 -18.82 -16.35
N PRO A 506 -17.68 -18.69 -16.79
CA PRO A 506 -18.77 -18.22 -15.96
C PRO A 506 -18.92 -19.02 -14.66
N CYS A 507 -19.05 -18.33 -13.54
CA CYS A 507 -19.12 -18.98 -12.19
C CYS A 507 -20.54 -19.41 -11.81
N GLY A 508 -21.59 -18.89 -12.46
CA GLY A 508 -22.99 -19.19 -12.16
C GLY A 508 -23.58 -18.63 -10.87
N ARG A 509 -22.79 -17.85 -10.08
CA ARG A 509 -23.19 -17.43 -8.72
C ARG A 509 -22.93 -15.93 -8.40
N CYS A 510 -22.25 -15.20 -9.26
CA CYS A 510 -22.08 -13.78 -9.09
C CYS A 510 -23.38 -13.02 -9.49
N ASP A 511 -23.46 -11.75 -9.11
CA ASP A 511 -24.61 -10.89 -9.44
C ASP A 511 -24.95 -10.88 -10.93
N VAL A 512 -23.93 -10.82 -11.81
CA VAL A 512 -24.12 -10.85 -13.28
C VAL A 512 -24.69 -12.20 -13.76
N CYS A 513 -24.17 -13.31 -13.23
CA CYS A 513 -24.69 -14.64 -13.61
C CYS A 513 -26.12 -14.86 -13.11
N LEU A 514 -26.44 -14.43 -11.89
CA LEU A 514 -27.79 -14.51 -11.34
C LEU A 514 -28.77 -13.65 -12.13
N ALA A 515 -28.40 -12.41 -12.46
CA ALA A 515 -29.21 -11.55 -13.29
C ALA A 515 -29.45 -12.15 -14.69
N GLY A 516 -28.45 -12.78 -15.30
CA GLY A 516 -28.57 -13.49 -16.56
C GLY A 516 -29.51 -14.70 -16.49
N ALA A 517 -29.67 -15.31 -15.32
CA ALA A 517 -30.63 -16.39 -15.03
C ALA A 517 -32.01 -15.88 -14.61
N GLY A 518 -32.21 -14.55 -14.52
CA GLY A 518 -33.45 -13.93 -14.02
C GLY A 518 -33.62 -13.99 -12.49
N GLU A 519 -32.54 -14.25 -11.77
CA GLU A 519 -32.52 -14.31 -10.30
C GLU A 519 -32.05 -12.99 -9.71
N GLN A 520 -32.49 -12.70 -8.49
CA GLN A 520 -32.04 -11.51 -7.74
C GLN A 520 -30.64 -11.74 -7.14
N PRO A 521 -29.85 -10.63 -6.99
CA PRO A 521 -28.60 -10.69 -6.23
C PRO A 521 -28.82 -11.19 -4.81
N TRP A 522 -27.82 -11.83 -4.22
CA TRP A 522 -27.85 -12.34 -2.86
C TRP A 522 -27.79 -11.25 -1.76
N TYR A 523 -27.48 -10.01 -2.13
CA TYR A 523 -27.40 -8.87 -1.22
C TYR A 523 -28.58 -7.90 -1.42
N PRO A 524 -29.09 -7.24 -0.34
CA PRO A 524 -30.10 -6.20 -0.48
C PRO A 524 -29.49 -4.94 -1.10
N ALA A 525 -30.30 -4.22 -1.87
CA ALA A 525 -29.89 -2.94 -2.50
C ALA A 525 -30.45 -1.71 -1.76
N ASP A 526 -31.45 -1.90 -0.91
CA ASP A 526 -32.08 -0.83 -0.16
C ASP A 526 -31.25 -0.38 1.05
N VAL A 527 -31.38 0.90 1.38
CA VAL A 527 -30.76 1.50 2.55
C VAL A 527 -31.84 2.23 3.34
N PRO A 528 -32.23 1.75 4.53
CA PRO A 528 -33.26 2.40 5.34
C PRO A 528 -32.88 3.84 5.70
N GLU A 529 -33.87 4.76 5.66
CA GLU A 529 -33.65 6.20 5.86
C GLU A 529 -32.97 6.53 7.20
N ALA A 530 -33.25 5.77 8.25
CA ALA A 530 -32.61 5.96 9.57
C ALA A 530 -31.08 5.83 9.46
N PHE A 531 -30.56 4.85 8.70
CA PHE A 531 -29.10 4.67 8.50
C PHE A 531 -28.52 5.70 7.54
N LEU A 532 -29.30 6.20 6.58
CA LEU A 532 -28.90 7.34 5.74
C LEU A 532 -28.70 8.61 6.57
N GLN A 533 -29.56 8.88 7.54
CA GLN A 533 -29.42 10.02 8.43
C GLN A 533 -28.17 9.91 9.31
N VAL A 534 -27.92 8.75 9.89
CA VAL A 534 -26.71 8.47 10.69
C VAL A 534 -25.45 8.64 9.85
N ALA A 535 -25.42 8.05 8.65
CA ALA A 535 -24.28 8.18 7.74
C ALA A 535 -24.07 9.63 7.29
N GLY A 536 -25.18 10.36 7.04
CA GLY A 536 -25.13 11.78 6.72
C GLY A 536 -24.51 12.63 7.81
N ALA A 537 -24.91 12.42 9.06
CA ALA A 537 -24.36 13.14 10.21
C ALA A 537 -22.84 12.89 10.36
N GLN A 538 -22.37 11.67 10.11
CA GLN A 538 -20.93 11.35 10.12
C GLN A 538 -20.18 12.06 8.98
N LEU A 539 -20.73 12.05 7.76
CA LEU A 539 -20.12 12.70 6.61
C LEU A 539 -20.13 14.24 6.72
N ASP A 540 -21.08 14.77 7.46
CA ASP A 540 -21.19 16.21 7.77
C ASP A 540 -20.27 16.64 8.93
N HIS A 541 -19.58 15.70 9.57
CA HIS A 541 -18.63 16.02 10.64
C HIS A 541 -17.49 16.87 10.07
N VAL A 542 -17.14 17.93 10.81
CA VAL A 542 -16.09 18.88 10.44
C VAL A 542 -15.17 19.14 11.64
N GLY A 543 -14.06 19.83 11.41
CA GLY A 543 -13.18 20.22 12.50
C GLY A 543 -11.98 19.28 12.71
N VAL A 544 -11.41 18.79 11.60
CA VAL A 544 -10.19 17.96 11.65
C VAL A 544 -9.06 18.74 12.32
N PRO A 545 -8.37 18.18 13.35
CA PRO A 545 -7.28 18.87 14.04
C PRO A 545 -6.11 19.22 13.12
N ILE A 546 -5.58 20.42 13.25
CA ILE A 546 -4.30 20.86 12.68
C ILE A 546 -3.30 20.96 13.82
N GLU A 547 -2.48 19.95 14.00
CA GLU A 547 -1.43 19.97 15.02
C GLU A 547 -0.41 21.07 14.75
N ALA A 548 -0.06 21.82 15.77
CA ALA A 548 1.00 22.83 15.69
C ALA A 548 2.38 22.20 15.45
N ARG A 549 3.22 22.86 14.65
CA ARG A 549 4.64 22.51 14.55
C ARG A 549 5.36 22.88 15.84
N ARG A 550 6.14 21.95 16.38
CA ARG A 550 6.88 22.13 17.63
C ARG A 550 8.38 22.32 17.45
N GLN A 551 8.91 21.93 16.28
CA GLN A 551 10.35 21.94 15.98
C GLN A 551 10.60 22.42 14.55
N TRP A 552 11.68 23.19 14.40
CA TRP A 552 12.19 23.59 13.10
C TRP A 552 12.86 22.41 12.38
N PRO A 553 12.83 22.35 11.05
CA PRO A 553 13.56 21.34 10.29
C PRO A 553 15.06 21.46 10.49
N SER A 554 15.80 20.36 10.36
CA SER A 554 17.27 20.37 10.40
C SER A 554 17.85 20.99 9.12
N GLY A 555 19.02 21.65 9.24
CA GLY A 555 19.78 22.16 8.10
C GLY A 555 19.27 23.48 7.52
N MET A 556 18.46 24.22 8.27
CA MET A 556 17.90 25.52 7.84
C MET A 556 18.97 26.60 7.60
N ASP A 557 20.09 26.53 8.32
CA ASP A 557 21.26 27.39 8.13
C ASP A 557 21.80 27.35 6.70
N ARG A 558 21.77 26.22 6.03
CA ARG A 558 22.19 26.04 4.62
C ARG A 558 21.25 26.72 3.63
N LEU A 559 19.99 26.87 4.03
CA LEU A 559 18.95 27.52 3.22
C LEU A 559 18.80 29.01 3.59
N GLY A 560 19.75 29.57 4.37
CA GLY A 560 19.77 30.98 4.75
C GLY A 560 18.80 31.37 5.86
N VAL A 561 18.23 30.40 6.58
CA VAL A 561 17.28 30.64 7.67
C VAL A 561 17.90 30.28 9.01
N ALA A 562 18.12 31.28 9.87
CA ALA A 562 18.81 31.10 11.14
C ALA A 562 17.88 30.60 12.27
N VAL A 563 17.34 29.38 12.11
CA VAL A 563 16.50 28.72 13.14
C VAL A 563 16.91 27.26 13.33
N LYS A 564 16.79 26.77 14.58
CA LYS A 564 17.06 25.37 14.95
C LYS A 564 16.34 24.98 16.23
N GLY A 565 16.11 23.70 16.41
CA GLY A 565 15.52 23.15 17.63
C GLY A 565 14.03 23.42 17.76
N ARG A 566 13.54 23.65 18.96
CA ARG A 566 12.12 23.89 19.25
C ARG A 566 11.69 25.28 18.84
N ILE A 567 10.43 25.39 18.39
CA ILE A 567 9.75 26.69 18.19
C ILE A 567 9.45 27.27 19.58
N PRO A 568 9.83 28.52 19.85
CA PRO A 568 9.52 29.19 21.13
C PRO A 568 8.00 29.24 21.37
N ALA A 569 7.57 29.04 22.61
CA ALA A 569 6.14 28.99 22.95
C ALA A 569 5.42 30.33 22.69
N ASP A 570 6.13 31.45 22.82
CA ASP A 570 5.64 32.79 22.53
C ASP A 570 5.55 33.09 21.02
N GLU A 571 6.16 32.27 20.18
CA GLU A 571 6.10 32.37 18.72
C GLU A 571 5.22 31.25 18.09
N ALA A 572 4.82 30.25 18.87
CA ALA A 572 4.06 29.11 18.38
C ALA A 572 2.56 29.45 18.15
N VAL A 573 1.96 28.75 17.20
CA VAL A 573 0.50 28.72 17.04
C VAL A 573 -0.11 27.65 17.94
N GLU A 574 -1.38 27.81 18.29
CA GLU A 574 -2.17 26.80 18.97
C GLU A 574 -2.59 25.68 18.01
N GLU A 575 -3.23 24.62 18.55
CA GLU A 575 -3.86 23.59 17.71
C GLU A 575 -5.02 24.20 16.90
N GLY A 576 -4.99 23.99 15.61
CA GLY A 576 -5.98 24.50 14.68
C GLY A 576 -7.05 23.49 14.31
N ARG A 577 -7.95 23.90 13.40
CA ARG A 577 -8.97 23.03 12.80
C ARG A 577 -9.06 23.26 11.29
N ALA A 578 -9.39 22.19 10.56
CA ALA A 578 -9.78 22.28 9.15
C ALA A 578 -11.19 21.74 8.95
N VAL A 579 -11.84 22.12 7.88
CA VAL A 579 -13.16 21.58 7.56
C VAL A 579 -13.08 20.07 7.38
N ALA A 580 -12.20 19.59 6.49
CA ALA A 580 -12.02 18.17 6.21
C ALA A 580 -10.66 17.90 5.56
N ARG A 581 -10.31 16.60 5.40
CA ARG A 581 -9.20 16.18 4.54
C ARG A 581 -9.69 16.04 3.09
N LEU A 582 -8.82 16.20 2.12
CA LEU A 582 -9.14 15.96 0.70
C LEU A 582 -9.56 14.49 0.45
N THR A 583 -9.13 13.57 1.31
CA THR A 583 -9.41 12.14 1.23
C THR A 583 -10.67 11.71 1.98
N ASP A 584 -11.36 12.61 2.68
CA ASP A 584 -12.57 12.29 3.44
C ASP A 584 -13.77 12.03 2.50
N LEU A 585 -14.61 11.09 2.89
CA LEU A 585 -15.81 10.69 2.12
C LEU A 585 -16.90 11.77 2.12
N GLY A 586 -16.90 12.67 3.11
CA GLY A 586 -17.85 13.76 3.23
C GLY A 586 -17.47 14.99 2.41
N HIS A 587 -16.89 16.00 3.05
CA HIS A 587 -16.50 17.26 2.39
C HIS A 587 -15.30 17.15 1.45
N GLY A 588 -14.57 16.03 1.44
CA GLY A 588 -13.37 15.84 0.63
C GLY A 588 -13.60 16.07 -0.86
N ARG A 589 -14.74 15.64 -1.42
CA ARG A 589 -15.08 15.88 -2.82
C ARG A 589 -15.23 17.38 -3.12
N ALA A 590 -16.01 18.09 -2.31
CA ALA A 590 -16.22 19.54 -2.49
C ALA A 590 -14.90 20.31 -2.40
N LEU A 591 -13.97 19.85 -1.56
CA LEU A 591 -12.62 20.42 -1.45
C LEU A 591 -11.78 20.10 -2.69
N ARG A 592 -11.79 18.85 -3.19
CA ARG A 592 -11.08 18.52 -4.43
C ARG A 592 -11.58 19.32 -5.62
N ASP A 593 -12.90 19.46 -5.76
CA ASP A 593 -13.52 20.29 -6.81
C ASP A 593 -13.15 21.77 -6.66
N LEU A 594 -13.03 22.28 -5.42
CA LEU A 594 -12.62 23.66 -5.14
C LEU A 594 -11.16 23.90 -5.54
N PHE A 595 -10.28 22.92 -5.25
CA PHE A 595 -8.85 23.02 -5.48
C PHE A 595 -8.38 22.49 -6.83
N ALA A 596 -9.27 21.90 -7.64
CA ALA A 596 -8.95 21.43 -8.98
C ALA A 596 -8.35 22.57 -9.81
N PRO A 597 -7.21 22.33 -10.50
CA PRO A 597 -6.65 23.31 -11.41
C PRO A 597 -7.54 23.48 -12.65
N ASP A 598 -7.31 24.54 -13.40
CA ASP A 598 -7.88 24.68 -14.73
C ASP A 598 -7.22 23.72 -15.74
N THR A 599 -7.64 23.78 -17.01
CA THR A 599 -7.09 22.95 -18.09
C THR A 599 -5.60 23.14 -18.34
N ASP A 600 -5.06 24.29 -17.94
CA ASP A 600 -3.65 24.67 -18.11
C ASP A 600 -2.81 24.38 -16.84
N GLY A 601 -3.45 23.82 -15.80
CA GLY A 601 -2.79 23.44 -14.55
C GLY A 601 -2.67 24.59 -13.53
N HIS A 602 -3.32 25.73 -13.74
CA HIS A 602 -3.27 26.86 -12.82
C HIS A 602 -4.34 26.77 -11.73
N PRO A 603 -4.06 27.30 -10.53
CA PRO A 603 -5.06 27.41 -9.47
C PRO A 603 -6.25 28.26 -9.89
N VAL A 604 -7.47 27.74 -9.72
CA VAL A 604 -8.70 28.50 -9.91
C VAL A 604 -9.01 29.30 -8.65
N ASP A 605 -9.13 30.63 -8.78
CA ASP A 605 -9.45 31.53 -7.68
C ASP A 605 -10.91 32.01 -7.74
N ARG A 606 -11.72 31.53 -6.82
CA ARG A 606 -13.16 31.84 -6.71
C ARG A 606 -13.57 32.06 -5.25
N PRO A 607 -14.65 32.80 -4.97
CA PRO A 607 -15.17 32.96 -3.62
C PRO A 607 -15.54 31.60 -2.99
N LEU A 608 -15.57 31.58 -1.65
CA LEU A 608 -15.93 30.39 -0.87
C LEU A 608 -17.35 29.90 -1.23
N PRO A 609 -17.51 28.63 -1.69
CA PRO A 609 -18.84 28.08 -1.96
C PRO A 609 -19.69 27.95 -0.70
N ALA A 610 -21.01 28.15 -0.84
CA ALA A 610 -21.95 28.17 0.28
C ALA A 610 -21.88 26.90 1.17
N VAL A 611 -21.73 25.73 0.56
CA VAL A 611 -21.61 24.45 1.27
C VAL A 611 -20.40 24.41 2.19
N LEU A 612 -19.26 24.94 1.76
CA LEU A 612 -18.04 25.01 2.56
C LEU A 612 -18.09 26.17 3.57
N ALA A 613 -18.79 27.26 3.24
CA ALA A 613 -19.05 28.34 4.21
C ALA A 613 -19.85 27.84 5.42
N GLN A 614 -20.90 27.06 5.17
CA GLN A 614 -21.67 26.40 6.24
C GLN A 614 -20.82 25.42 7.05
N ALA A 615 -19.94 24.67 6.38
CA ALA A 615 -19.01 23.77 7.04
C ALA A 615 -18.01 24.54 7.96
N CYS A 616 -17.47 25.68 7.53
CA CYS A 616 -16.65 26.55 8.36
C CYS A 616 -17.39 27.06 9.61
N ILE A 617 -18.66 27.47 9.45
CA ILE A 617 -19.49 27.87 10.58
C ILE A 617 -19.66 26.73 11.58
N ARG A 618 -19.87 25.49 11.11
CA ARG A 618 -19.95 24.33 11.99
C ARG A 618 -18.62 24.04 12.70
N VAL A 619 -17.47 24.23 12.02
CA VAL A 619 -16.15 24.12 12.67
C VAL A 619 -16.06 25.10 13.82
N LEU A 620 -16.41 26.38 13.59
CA LEU A 620 -16.38 27.40 14.65
C LEU A 620 -17.35 27.07 15.80
N ALA A 621 -18.55 26.60 15.48
CA ALA A 621 -19.57 26.28 16.49
C ALA A 621 -19.19 25.06 17.34
N GLY A 622 -18.49 24.08 16.75
CA GLY A 622 -18.04 22.85 17.45
C GLY A 622 -16.65 22.94 18.04
N TRP A 623 -15.95 24.10 17.90
CA TRP A 623 -14.61 24.28 18.45
C TRP A 623 -14.70 24.62 19.95
N ASP A 624 -14.15 23.78 20.77
CA ASP A 624 -14.10 23.98 22.22
C ASP A 624 -13.01 25.00 22.54
N TRP A 625 -13.38 26.29 22.51
CA TRP A 625 -12.47 27.40 22.73
C TRP A 625 -12.04 27.51 24.19
N ALA A 626 -10.74 27.50 24.46
CA ALA A 626 -10.23 27.94 25.73
C ALA A 626 -10.49 29.47 25.93
N VAL A 627 -10.26 30.24 24.85
CA VAL A 627 -10.64 31.66 24.75
C VAL A 627 -11.16 31.89 23.32
N ARG A 628 -12.34 32.51 23.21
CA ARG A 628 -12.94 32.79 21.90
C ARG A 628 -12.07 33.76 21.10
N PRO A 629 -11.85 33.56 19.79
CA PRO A 629 -11.11 34.49 18.95
C PRO A 629 -11.79 35.85 18.89
N ALA A 630 -11.00 36.91 18.90
CA ALA A 630 -11.44 38.30 18.81
C ALA A 630 -11.28 38.88 17.39
N GLY A 631 -10.34 38.35 16.61
CA GLY A 631 -10.08 38.76 15.24
C GLY A 631 -9.87 37.63 14.29
N VAL A 632 -9.96 37.91 12.99
CA VAL A 632 -9.69 36.94 11.90
C VAL A 632 -8.82 37.61 10.84
N ILE A 633 -7.81 36.87 10.36
CA ILE A 633 -6.89 37.30 9.31
C ILE A 633 -6.66 36.11 8.36
N GLY A 634 -6.56 36.38 7.05
CA GLY A 634 -6.19 35.38 6.07
C GLY A 634 -4.71 35.38 5.74
N VAL A 635 -4.17 34.23 5.37
CA VAL A 635 -2.82 34.17 4.81
C VAL A 635 -2.82 34.77 3.41
N GLY A 636 -1.98 35.78 3.17
CA GLY A 636 -1.77 36.33 1.84
C GLY A 636 -1.21 35.27 0.88
N THR A 637 -1.86 35.05 -0.24
CA THR A 637 -1.51 34.01 -1.23
C THR A 637 -1.58 34.56 -2.64
N LEU A 638 -0.74 34.03 -3.53
CA LEU A 638 -0.80 34.35 -4.98
C LEU A 638 -1.78 33.43 -5.72
N GLY A 639 -2.07 32.25 -5.19
CA GLY A 639 -2.86 31.26 -5.88
C GLY A 639 -4.37 31.48 -5.79
N ARG A 640 -4.89 31.81 -4.59
CA ARG A 640 -6.34 31.92 -4.33
C ARG A 640 -6.68 33.07 -3.38
N PRO A 641 -6.27 34.31 -3.68
CA PRO A 641 -6.52 35.45 -2.78
C PRO A 641 -8.00 35.74 -2.57
N ARG A 642 -8.87 35.58 -3.61
CA ARG A 642 -10.31 35.80 -3.49
C ARG A 642 -10.99 34.76 -2.58
N LEU A 643 -10.55 33.50 -2.67
CA LEU A 643 -11.04 32.43 -1.82
C LEU A 643 -10.77 32.75 -0.34
N VAL A 644 -9.52 33.06 -0.01
CA VAL A 644 -9.12 33.36 1.38
C VAL A 644 -9.82 34.64 1.87
N ALA A 645 -9.84 35.71 1.08
CA ALA A 645 -10.50 36.96 1.45
C ALA A 645 -12.01 36.77 1.71
N SER A 646 -12.72 36.05 0.84
CA SER A 646 -14.15 35.78 1.03
C SER A 646 -14.41 34.92 2.28
N THR A 647 -13.49 34.01 2.61
CA THR A 647 -13.58 33.18 3.82
C THR A 647 -13.40 34.07 5.07
N VAL A 648 -12.41 34.94 5.08
CA VAL A 648 -12.15 35.88 6.19
C VAL A 648 -13.37 36.77 6.42
N SER A 649 -13.85 37.46 5.37
CA SER A 649 -14.99 38.38 5.49
C SER A 649 -16.27 37.67 5.96
N GLY A 650 -16.53 36.45 5.43
CA GLY A 650 -17.67 35.65 5.88
C GLY A 650 -17.59 35.25 7.34
N LEU A 651 -16.41 34.83 7.80
CA LEU A 651 -16.17 34.45 9.19
C LEU A 651 -16.22 35.66 10.15
N ALA A 652 -15.69 36.81 9.70
CA ALA A 652 -15.76 38.06 10.47
C ALA A 652 -17.22 38.46 10.73
N GLN A 653 -18.06 38.40 9.67
CA GLN A 653 -19.46 38.75 9.74
C GLN A 653 -20.27 37.79 10.64
N VAL A 654 -20.17 36.51 10.42
CA VAL A 654 -20.93 35.49 11.16
C VAL A 654 -20.42 35.36 12.60
N GLY A 655 -19.11 35.37 12.77
CA GLY A 655 -18.43 35.24 14.08
C GLY A 655 -18.40 36.53 14.87
N ARG A 656 -18.79 37.68 14.30
CA ARG A 656 -18.61 39.01 14.93
C ARG A 656 -17.17 39.24 15.37
N LEU A 657 -16.22 38.89 14.48
CA LEU A 657 -14.80 39.03 14.70
C LEU A 657 -14.30 40.34 14.05
N THR A 658 -13.21 40.89 14.57
CA THR A 658 -12.52 41.98 13.91
C THR A 658 -11.92 41.47 12.59
N ASP A 659 -12.36 42.00 11.46
CA ASP A 659 -11.78 41.69 10.16
C ASP A 659 -10.42 42.40 10.03
N LEU A 660 -9.33 41.62 10.02
CA LEU A 660 -7.96 42.11 9.87
C LEU A 660 -7.46 42.05 8.41
N GLY A 661 -8.30 41.56 7.48
CA GLY A 661 -7.94 41.41 6.08
C GLY A 661 -7.03 40.23 5.80
N LEU A 662 -6.11 40.40 4.87
CA LEU A 662 -5.09 39.42 4.53
C LEU A 662 -3.71 39.88 5.03
N LEU A 663 -2.90 38.94 5.54
CA LEU A 663 -1.50 39.18 5.87
C LEU A 663 -0.74 39.53 4.57
N PRO A 664 -0.20 40.76 4.44
CA PRO A 664 0.38 41.22 3.19
C PRO A 664 1.58 40.39 2.75
N LEU A 665 1.64 40.09 1.45
CA LEU A 665 2.83 39.54 0.83
C LEU A 665 3.89 40.66 0.67
N ARG A 666 5.14 40.31 0.92
CA ARG A 666 6.26 41.24 0.60
C ARG A 666 6.37 41.43 -0.91
N PRO A 667 6.76 42.62 -1.38
CA PRO A 667 7.05 42.86 -2.78
C PRO A 667 8.06 41.84 -3.32
N GLY A 668 7.74 41.19 -4.48
CA GLY A 668 8.61 40.20 -5.09
C GLY A 668 8.48 38.78 -4.52
N ALA A 669 7.52 38.51 -3.63
CA ALA A 669 7.25 37.16 -3.16
C ALA A 669 6.94 36.22 -4.34
N GLY A 670 7.81 35.25 -4.58
CA GLY A 670 7.67 34.25 -5.64
C GLY A 670 6.70 33.12 -5.32
N PRO A 671 6.53 32.13 -6.21
CA PRO A 671 5.77 30.93 -5.92
C PRO A 671 6.42 30.14 -4.78
N THR A 672 5.62 29.43 -4.00
CA THR A 672 6.12 28.55 -2.93
C THR A 672 6.42 27.17 -3.49
N THR A 673 7.44 26.51 -2.95
CA THR A 673 7.73 25.11 -3.30
C THR A 673 6.75 24.15 -2.61
N ALA A 674 6.38 23.08 -3.29
CA ALA A 674 5.55 21.99 -2.72
C ALA A 674 6.40 20.87 -2.13
N GLY A 675 7.69 21.10 -1.94
CA GLY A 675 8.69 20.11 -1.61
C GLY A 675 8.73 19.66 -0.14
N ASN A 676 9.93 19.34 0.35
CA ASN A 676 10.11 18.92 1.72
C ASN A 676 10.00 20.06 2.74
N SER A 677 9.98 19.71 4.03
CA SER A 677 9.79 20.68 5.13
C SER A 677 10.82 21.81 5.16
N ALA A 678 12.09 21.53 4.87
CA ALA A 678 13.15 22.53 4.95
C ALA A 678 13.05 23.56 3.82
N PHE A 679 12.91 23.11 2.58
CA PHE A 679 12.73 23.98 1.41
C PHE A 679 11.41 24.74 1.47
N ARG A 680 10.34 24.08 1.91
CA ARG A 680 9.05 24.75 2.11
C ARG A 680 9.15 25.86 3.14
N LEU A 681 9.77 25.61 4.30
CA LEU A 681 9.97 26.62 5.31
C LEU A 681 10.82 27.78 4.77
N ALA A 682 11.93 27.51 4.10
CA ALA A 682 12.79 28.54 3.52
C ALA A 682 12.02 29.42 2.52
N SER A 683 11.17 28.83 1.65
CA SER A 683 10.35 29.58 0.69
C SER A 683 9.27 30.45 1.34
N LEU A 684 8.95 30.20 2.61
CA LEU A 684 7.93 30.92 3.36
C LEU A 684 8.51 31.96 4.33
N TRP A 685 9.81 31.87 4.66
CA TRP A 685 10.40 32.58 5.80
C TRP A 685 10.24 34.11 5.76
N ASP A 686 10.53 34.71 4.62
CA ASP A 686 10.43 36.15 4.40
C ASP A 686 9.29 36.55 3.47
N ARG A 687 8.24 35.74 3.43
CA ARG A 687 7.18 35.88 2.44
C ARG A 687 6.18 36.97 2.75
N TRP A 688 5.93 37.22 4.04
CA TRP A 688 4.92 38.17 4.52
C TRP A 688 5.56 39.26 5.35
N GLU A 689 4.82 40.36 5.49
CA GLU A 689 5.15 41.45 6.37
C GLU A 689 3.95 41.83 7.22
N VAL A 690 4.22 42.43 8.41
CA VAL A 690 3.19 42.95 9.27
C VAL A 690 3.42 44.47 9.33
N PRO A 691 2.60 45.29 8.63
CA PRO A 691 2.65 46.74 8.74
C PRO A 691 2.32 47.23 10.15
N ASP A 692 2.84 48.40 10.53
CA ASP A 692 2.64 48.98 11.86
C ASP A 692 1.15 49.10 12.23
N GLU A 693 0.31 49.53 11.29
CA GLU A 693 -1.14 49.63 11.48
C GLU A 693 -1.78 48.27 11.82
N LEU A 694 -1.32 47.18 11.20
CA LEU A 694 -1.79 45.83 11.52
C LEU A 694 -1.28 45.41 12.91
N ALA A 695 -0.03 45.72 13.27
CA ALA A 695 0.53 45.41 14.57
C ALA A 695 -0.22 46.13 15.71
N GLU A 696 -0.59 47.40 15.50
CA GLU A 696 -1.41 48.16 16.46
C GLU A 696 -2.80 47.50 16.63
N ARG A 697 -3.42 47.09 15.56
CA ARG A 697 -4.72 46.37 15.61
C ARG A 697 -4.62 45.04 16.31
N LEU A 698 -3.51 44.26 16.12
CA LEU A 698 -3.28 42.99 16.79
C LEU A 698 -3.09 43.15 18.30
N THR A 699 -2.32 44.14 18.73
CA THR A 699 -2.09 44.43 20.15
C THR A 699 -3.34 44.94 20.86
N GLY A 700 -4.27 45.55 20.15
CA GLY A 700 -5.57 46.02 20.67
C GLY A 700 -6.64 44.92 20.80
N LEU A 701 -6.35 43.67 20.49
CA LEU A 701 -7.34 42.61 20.61
C LEU A 701 -7.38 41.96 22.00
N ASP A 702 -8.57 41.73 22.51
CA ASP A 702 -8.81 41.09 23.82
C ASP A 702 -8.81 39.54 23.76
N GLY A 703 -8.37 38.94 22.65
CA GLY A 703 -8.40 37.49 22.48
C GLY A 703 -7.59 37.00 21.29
N PRO A 704 -7.56 35.65 21.04
CA PRO A 704 -6.83 35.02 19.95
C PRO A 704 -7.24 35.53 18.56
N VAL A 705 -6.32 35.37 17.62
CA VAL A 705 -6.54 35.68 16.21
C VAL A 705 -6.76 34.33 15.45
N LEU A 706 -7.85 34.23 14.69
CA LEU A 706 -8.10 33.14 13.78
C LEU A 706 -7.29 33.37 12.49
N LEU A 707 -6.31 32.51 12.19
CA LEU A 707 -5.47 32.57 11.00
C LEU A 707 -6.03 31.61 9.95
N VAL A 708 -6.53 32.15 8.84
CA VAL A 708 -7.23 31.40 7.78
C VAL A 708 -6.30 31.13 6.59
N ASP A 709 -6.22 29.87 6.15
CA ASP A 709 -5.59 29.46 4.90
C ASP A 709 -6.54 28.57 4.07
N ASP A 710 -6.27 28.41 2.79
CA ASP A 710 -7.08 27.56 1.92
C ASP A 710 -6.79 26.07 2.13
N LEU A 711 -5.54 25.65 2.01
CA LEU A 711 -5.11 24.26 2.07
C LEU A 711 -3.84 24.06 2.90
N VAL A 712 -3.95 23.26 3.94
CA VAL A 712 -2.81 22.87 4.78
C VAL A 712 -2.24 21.53 4.30
N ASP A 713 -0.94 21.52 3.99
CA ASP A 713 -0.18 20.31 3.69
C ASP A 713 0.93 20.09 4.76
N SER A 714 1.98 20.89 4.70
CA SER A 714 3.12 20.75 5.61
C SER A 714 2.96 21.46 6.95
N ARG A 715 1.94 22.29 7.11
CA ARG A 715 1.68 23.17 8.27
C ARG A 715 2.68 24.33 8.45
N TRP A 716 3.69 24.46 7.55
CA TRP A 716 4.69 25.51 7.67
C TRP A 716 4.15 26.91 7.37
N THR A 717 3.17 27.02 6.47
CA THR A 717 2.46 28.29 6.22
C THR A 717 1.86 28.84 7.52
N MET A 718 1.14 28.00 8.25
CA MET A 718 0.52 28.36 9.53
C MET A 718 1.57 28.71 10.60
N ALA A 719 2.67 27.94 10.66
CA ALA A 719 3.73 28.18 11.64
C ALA A 719 4.46 29.53 11.39
N VAL A 720 4.81 29.84 10.13
CA VAL A 720 5.55 31.07 9.79
C VAL A 720 4.65 32.30 9.88
N ALA A 721 3.46 32.26 9.28
CA ALA A 721 2.50 33.37 9.34
C ALA A 721 2.05 33.61 10.77
N GLY A 722 1.75 32.57 11.54
CA GLY A 722 1.36 32.67 12.93
C GLY A 722 2.48 33.24 13.82
N ARG A 723 3.73 32.81 13.58
CA ARG A 723 4.91 33.40 14.26
C ARG A 723 5.02 34.91 14.03
N LEU A 724 4.81 35.37 12.80
CA LEU A 724 4.83 36.79 12.50
C LEU A 724 3.75 37.56 13.27
N LEU A 725 2.53 37.02 13.31
CA LEU A 725 1.41 37.62 14.06
C LEU A 725 1.68 37.64 15.58
N ARG A 726 2.24 36.54 16.12
CA ARG A 726 2.62 36.45 17.54
C ARG A 726 3.66 37.50 17.90
N ARG A 727 4.70 37.65 17.07
CA ARG A 727 5.73 38.67 17.26
C ARG A 727 5.22 40.09 17.11
N ALA A 728 4.15 40.28 16.35
CA ALA A 728 3.49 41.59 16.17
C ALA A 728 2.44 41.88 17.26
N GLY A 729 2.32 41.04 18.30
CA GLY A 729 1.48 41.30 19.46
C GLY A 729 0.16 40.54 19.52
N ALA A 730 -0.11 39.58 18.60
CA ALA A 730 -1.29 38.76 18.75
C ALA A 730 -1.22 37.90 20.02
N PRO A 731 -2.26 37.91 20.90
CA PRO A 731 -2.24 37.15 22.16
C PRO A 731 -2.09 35.66 22.00
N ALA A 732 -2.75 35.10 21.01
CA ALA A 732 -2.62 33.72 20.52
C ALA A 732 -3.06 33.65 19.06
N VAL A 733 -2.66 32.58 18.33
CA VAL A 733 -3.05 32.36 16.93
C VAL A 733 -3.64 30.96 16.78
N LEU A 734 -4.86 30.90 16.28
CA LEU A 734 -5.63 29.68 16.05
C LEU A 734 -5.72 29.42 14.54
N PRO A 735 -5.03 28.41 13.99
CA PRO A 735 -5.12 28.08 12.57
C PRO A 735 -6.49 27.51 12.18
N LEU A 736 -7.04 28.04 11.09
CA LEU A 736 -8.23 27.48 10.42
C LEU A 736 -7.92 27.27 8.94
N ALA A 737 -8.23 26.11 8.40
CA ALA A 737 -8.10 25.83 6.98
C ALA A 737 -9.38 25.25 6.38
N LEU A 738 -9.58 25.45 5.08
CA LEU A 738 -10.67 24.78 4.37
C LEU A 738 -10.35 23.31 4.23
N GLY A 739 -9.12 22.93 3.88
CA GLY A 739 -8.74 21.55 3.69
C GLY A 739 -7.37 21.18 4.25
N ILE A 740 -7.17 19.87 4.47
CA ILE A 740 -5.87 19.26 4.70
C ILE A 740 -5.57 18.34 3.52
N ALA A 741 -4.41 18.52 2.89
CA ALA A 741 -3.86 17.53 1.94
C ALA A 741 -3.57 16.25 2.71
N GLY A 742 -4.14 15.11 2.36
CA GLY A 742 -4.15 13.85 3.09
C GLY A 742 -2.81 13.25 3.49
#